data_01a302fccb40ee084eef73f30901c9b0
#
_entry.id   01a302fccb40ee084eef73f30901c9b0
#
_cell.length_a   1.000
_cell.length_b   1.000
_cell.length_c   1.000
_cell.angle_alpha   90.00
_cell.angle_beta   90.00
_cell.angle_gamma   90.00
#
_symmetry.space_group_name_H-M   'P 1'
#
loop_
_entity.id
_entity.type
_entity.pdbx_description
1 polymer ?
#
loop_
_entity_poly.entity_id
_entity_poly.type
_entity_poly.pdbx_seq_one_letter_code
_entity_poly.pdbx_strand_id
1 'polypeptide(L)'
;MKRLTIAASLLLASSGLFAQNVSVPGLASNVQVYEDAQGIPTIAGDSEADVTFVQGYLHARDRMFQMDFLRRAASGTLAEVLGDGALGNDIQLRTLGLRRAAWATYVSLRPDEKAWVKAYSDGVNHWLATNDLPPEYGALELTMADAWSPVDSLVIGKLLAFQLSFDQSLSAINNTVRIGTYQAVGDIVGFDGTALFNQDLSITIPGDGRVSIPDFFDQIGIIVPDADETAGMQSVGQGGAKPAVLDGNHRFNDQTARMDEDLVEMARRYRERVEDLPILNEGLDLGSNWWAVSGEHTDSGFPLFANDPHLELTIPPIFMNENLVIRNEDVVVSGVVFPGAPVNAQACTTHICWGSTVNRLDVTDVFQDPILVNNFGLPTHTVHDGQAEPVQYAFQSYFVNALDDGQPDSIHRANVGYDEGGITFIVPRRNHGPILELMGDSALTVQYTGWGPTFELSSFRSWARARNMDDFIEGLSDFAFGSQNFLYADVEGNIAYFVGGEMPLRADLQNDLQPDGGRPPWFIRDGSGTLNHEWLLAEEPQPGQATPYALVPREEMPQVVNPSWGYLANANNDPVGTTLDGNPLSQLRPGGNGIYYLNTNYSDLRMARVDRVMQDLVAAGNVSVADMKALQANNQLFDAELLVPHLLQAFENALEDDAWPGLAALAGDPRVQEAMGRLADWDFSTPTGIAGGFDPGGDPAGNSTPSSVQVANSIAATVYSVWRGEAIANTIDATLTAVGLEDELPGAKVAWRAFYNQLRLFPMTMGQAASGLTYFNVPEAPDPESARDTVLLASLQAALDRLASDDFAAAFDGSENQDDYRWGRLHRVVFNHPLDTAPFNAPPAGGFSNVSDELAGIARAGGFEAVDASTHSARARDENSFTFGSGAARRNVATLTPGGPVAEEIIPGGRSGFVGSPAYTNQLRLWLVNDYLPLTIGEDDAQGVAAQVTTFSPQ
;
A
#
# COMPACT_ATOMS: atom_id res chain seq x y z
N MET A 1 3.47 42.51 -6.54
CA MET A 1 2.02 42.43 -6.79
C MET A 1 1.69 42.98 -8.18
N LYS A 2 1.66 42.15 -9.16
CA LYS A 2 1.10 42.44 -10.48
C LYS A 2 -0.02 41.45 -10.74
N ARG A 3 -1.27 41.96 -10.73
CA ARG A 3 -2.46 41.14 -11.02
C ARG A 3 -2.46 40.80 -12.51
N LEU A 4 -2.35 39.49 -12.83
CA LEU A 4 -2.69 38.97 -14.15
C LEU A 4 -4.21 38.74 -14.17
N THR A 5 -4.90 39.48 -14.99
CA THR A 5 -6.33 39.31 -15.29
C THR A 5 -6.41 38.35 -16.48
N ILE A 6 -6.77 37.09 -16.27
CA ILE A 6 -7.08 36.16 -17.35
C ILE A 6 -8.55 36.33 -17.72
N ALA A 7 -8.80 36.78 -18.92
CA ALA A 7 -10.15 36.93 -19.49
C ALA A 7 -10.58 35.54 -20.01
N ALA A 8 -11.56 34.91 -19.35
CA ALA A 8 -12.21 33.72 -19.85
C ALA A 8 -13.19 34.06 -20.97
N SER A 9 -12.90 33.65 -22.19
CA SER A 9 -13.83 33.68 -23.32
C SER A 9 -14.59 32.33 -23.35
N LEU A 10 -15.85 32.35 -22.90
CA LEU A 10 -16.77 31.24 -23.14
C LEU A 10 -17.17 31.22 -24.62
N LEU A 11 -16.70 30.23 -25.35
CA LEU A 11 -17.24 29.85 -26.66
C LEU A 11 -18.14 28.64 -26.44
N LEU A 12 -19.45 28.85 -26.62
CA LEU A 12 -20.41 27.75 -26.83
C LEU A 12 -20.14 27.15 -28.21
N ALA A 13 -19.58 25.97 -28.29
CA ALA A 13 -19.37 25.24 -29.52
C ALA A 13 -20.44 24.15 -29.67
N SER A 14 -21.11 24.18 -30.81
CA SER A 14 -21.99 23.13 -31.31
C SER A 14 -21.22 21.80 -31.52
N SER A 15 -21.81 20.68 -31.15
CA SER A 15 -21.29 19.30 -31.31
C SER A 15 -21.02 18.95 -32.77
N GLY A 16 -19.80 19.25 -33.24
CA GLY A 16 -19.22 18.69 -34.43
C GLY A 16 -17.94 17.97 -34.01
N LEU A 17 -17.70 16.71 -34.41
CA LEU A 17 -16.44 16.02 -34.24
C LEU A 17 -15.29 16.92 -34.76
N PHE A 18 -14.40 17.35 -33.89
CA PHE A 18 -13.21 18.09 -34.31
C PHE A 18 -12.15 17.05 -34.72
N ALA A 19 -11.87 16.97 -36.02
CA ALA A 19 -10.77 16.14 -36.52
C ALA A 19 -9.50 17.01 -36.57
N GLN A 20 -8.46 16.60 -35.85
CA GLN A 20 -7.14 17.23 -35.87
C GLN A 20 -6.12 16.31 -36.55
N ASN A 21 -5.21 16.87 -37.35
CA ASN A 21 -4.10 16.13 -37.94
C ASN A 21 -2.79 16.66 -37.35
N VAL A 22 -1.95 15.73 -36.85
CA VAL A 22 -0.62 15.98 -36.30
C VAL A 22 0.39 15.20 -37.15
N SER A 23 1.31 15.90 -37.82
CA SER A 23 2.36 15.24 -38.58
C SER A 23 3.61 15.06 -37.71
N VAL A 24 4.07 13.83 -37.58
CA VAL A 24 5.19 13.46 -36.69
C VAL A 24 6.22 12.62 -37.44
N PRO A 25 7.53 12.87 -37.22
CA PRO A 25 8.58 12.02 -37.80
C PRO A 25 8.64 10.67 -37.06
N GLY A 26 8.96 9.62 -37.81
CA GLY A 26 9.25 8.31 -37.23
C GLY A 26 8.07 7.33 -37.22
N LEU A 27 6.84 7.76 -37.49
CA LEU A 27 5.72 6.85 -37.71
C LEU A 27 5.87 6.14 -39.06
N ALA A 28 5.47 4.86 -39.12
CA ALA A 28 5.39 4.10 -40.34
C ALA A 28 3.98 4.19 -41.00
N SER A 29 2.93 4.35 -40.18
CA SER A 29 1.54 4.44 -40.59
C SER A 29 0.76 5.44 -39.73
N ASN A 30 -0.47 5.76 -40.13
CA ASN A 30 -1.33 6.64 -39.34
C ASN A 30 -1.78 5.95 -38.04
N VAL A 31 -1.81 6.73 -36.95
CA VAL A 31 -2.41 6.34 -35.69
C VAL A 31 -3.62 7.25 -35.42
N GLN A 32 -4.76 6.64 -35.12
CA GLN A 32 -5.97 7.35 -34.70
C GLN A 32 -6.02 7.41 -33.19
N VAL A 33 -6.34 8.56 -32.63
CA VAL A 33 -6.62 8.76 -31.20
C VAL A 33 -8.06 9.22 -31.08
N TYR A 34 -8.88 8.41 -30.45
CA TYR A 34 -10.27 8.70 -30.13
C TYR A 34 -10.34 9.10 -28.67
N GLU A 35 -10.69 10.34 -28.37
CA GLU A 35 -10.86 10.81 -27.01
C GLU A 35 -12.35 10.96 -26.70
N ASP A 36 -12.80 10.37 -25.61
CA ASP A 36 -14.18 10.48 -25.14
C ASP A 36 -14.49 11.82 -24.49
N ALA A 37 -15.67 11.98 -23.91
CA ALA A 37 -16.08 13.22 -23.24
C ALA A 37 -15.27 13.55 -21.96
N GLN A 38 -14.58 12.54 -21.40
CA GLN A 38 -13.70 12.71 -20.25
C GLN A 38 -12.23 12.94 -20.63
N GLY A 39 -11.92 12.89 -21.95
CA GLY A 39 -10.56 13.01 -22.47
C GLY A 39 -9.78 11.69 -22.36
N ILE A 40 -10.44 10.55 -22.15
CA ILE A 40 -9.81 9.23 -22.11
C ILE A 40 -9.53 8.79 -23.57
N PRO A 41 -8.26 8.52 -23.96
CA PRO A 41 -7.93 8.17 -25.32
C PRO A 41 -8.02 6.65 -25.54
N THR A 42 -8.44 6.30 -26.76
CA THR A 42 -8.13 5.02 -27.40
C THR A 42 -7.13 5.29 -28.51
N ILE A 43 -5.94 4.71 -28.42
CA ILE A 43 -4.85 4.87 -29.38
C ILE A 43 -4.86 3.66 -30.32
N ALA A 44 -5.26 3.85 -31.57
CA ALA A 44 -5.45 2.77 -32.53
C ALA A 44 -4.50 2.93 -33.73
N GLY A 45 -3.63 1.94 -33.93
CA GLY A 45 -2.65 1.92 -35.01
C GLY A 45 -2.41 0.50 -35.56
N ASP A 46 -1.62 0.41 -36.64
CA ASP A 46 -1.35 -0.86 -37.30
C ASP A 46 -0.18 -1.63 -36.68
N SER A 47 0.76 -0.93 -36.04
CA SER A 47 1.95 -1.54 -35.41
C SER A 47 2.14 -1.11 -33.97
N GLU A 48 2.71 -2.02 -33.15
CA GLU A 48 3.08 -1.69 -31.77
C GLU A 48 4.00 -0.45 -31.68
N ALA A 49 4.98 -0.33 -32.58
CA ALA A 49 5.91 0.80 -32.54
C ALA A 49 5.21 2.15 -32.75
N ASP A 50 4.26 2.23 -33.70
CA ASP A 50 3.53 3.48 -33.96
C ASP A 50 2.58 3.81 -32.78
N VAL A 51 1.84 2.81 -32.25
CA VAL A 51 0.93 2.98 -31.11
C VAL A 51 1.74 3.44 -29.89
N THR A 52 2.87 2.78 -29.59
CA THR A 52 3.70 3.10 -28.44
C THR A 52 4.38 4.48 -28.57
N PHE A 53 4.75 4.91 -29.79
CA PHE A 53 5.23 6.27 -30.01
C PHE A 53 4.16 7.31 -29.63
N VAL A 54 2.92 7.12 -30.11
CA VAL A 54 1.82 8.05 -29.82
C VAL A 54 1.43 7.98 -28.34
N GLN A 55 1.49 6.81 -27.72
CA GLN A 55 1.34 6.65 -26.27
C GLN A 55 2.32 7.53 -25.51
N GLY A 56 3.62 7.46 -25.83
CA GLY A 56 4.63 8.30 -25.17
C GLY A 56 4.39 9.79 -25.38
N TYR A 57 3.95 10.19 -26.57
CA TYR A 57 3.56 11.58 -26.85
C TYR A 57 2.38 12.04 -26.00
N LEU A 58 1.33 11.22 -25.87
CA LEU A 58 0.14 11.57 -25.08
C LEU A 58 0.43 11.57 -23.57
N HIS A 59 1.27 10.64 -23.08
CA HIS A 59 1.70 10.68 -21.68
C HIS A 59 2.43 11.99 -21.37
N ALA A 60 3.35 12.43 -22.21
CA ALA A 60 4.02 13.71 -22.04
C ALA A 60 3.05 14.88 -22.15
N ARG A 61 2.12 14.85 -23.13
CA ARG A 61 1.06 15.88 -23.26
C ARG A 61 0.28 16.06 -21.98
N ASP A 62 -0.09 14.95 -21.35
CA ASP A 62 -1.04 14.97 -20.23
C ASP A 62 -0.37 14.99 -18.86
N ARG A 63 0.87 14.44 -18.70
CA ARG A 63 1.49 14.17 -17.41
C ARG A 63 2.99 14.46 -17.30
N MET A 64 3.56 15.30 -18.16
CA MET A 64 5.02 15.48 -18.26
C MET A 64 5.70 15.79 -16.93
N PHE A 65 5.15 16.71 -16.13
CA PHE A 65 5.75 17.05 -14.83
C PHE A 65 5.73 15.86 -13.88
N GLN A 66 4.60 15.13 -13.77
CA GLN A 66 4.51 13.92 -12.94
C GLN A 66 5.51 12.84 -13.39
N MET A 67 5.65 12.62 -14.70
CA MET A 67 6.63 11.68 -15.26
C MET A 67 8.06 12.06 -14.89
N ASP A 68 8.43 13.33 -15.05
CA ASP A 68 9.74 13.85 -14.71
C ASP A 68 10.01 13.76 -13.21
N PHE A 69 9.02 14.09 -12.39
CA PHE A 69 9.10 13.93 -10.94
C PHE A 69 9.37 12.46 -10.54
N LEU A 70 8.59 11.51 -11.06
CA LEU A 70 8.75 10.07 -10.73
C LEU A 70 10.11 9.51 -11.18
N ARG A 71 10.57 9.81 -12.42
CA ARG A 71 11.89 9.32 -12.85
C ARG A 71 13.02 9.91 -12.03
N ARG A 72 12.91 11.19 -11.60
CA ARG A 72 13.90 11.86 -10.74
C ARG A 72 13.88 11.31 -9.33
N ALA A 73 12.71 11.10 -8.76
CA ALA A 73 12.56 10.38 -7.50
C ALA A 73 13.29 9.03 -7.56
N ALA A 74 12.94 8.19 -8.54
CA ALA A 74 13.54 6.87 -8.70
C ALA A 74 15.06 6.89 -8.96
N SER A 75 15.57 7.97 -9.56
CA SER A 75 16.98 8.11 -9.94
C SER A 75 17.84 8.84 -8.91
N GLY A 76 17.24 9.43 -7.86
CA GLY A 76 17.92 10.28 -6.89
C GLY A 76 18.45 11.57 -7.54
N THR A 77 17.59 12.31 -8.23
CA THR A 77 17.87 13.59 -8.89
C THR A 77 16.75 14.63 -8.68
N LEU A 78 15.95 14.48 -7.63
CA LEU A 78 14.90 15.43 -7.29
C LEU A 78 15.44 16.81 -6.88
N ALA A 79 16.60 16.87 -6.26
CA ALA A 79 17.23 18.12 -5.85
C ALA A 79 17.56 19.03 -7.04
N GLU A 80 17.77 18.45 -8.24
CA GLU A 80 17.96 19.22 -9.49
C GLU A 80 16.71 20.02 -9.89
N VAL A 81 15.55 19.71 -9.28
CA VAL A 81 14.26 20.35 -9.54
C VAL A 81 13.74 21.06 -8.30
N LEU A 82 13.72 20.36 -7.14
CA LEU A 82 13.10 20.83 -5.90
C LEU A 82 14.07 21.55 -4.95
N GLY A 83 15.35 21.66 -5.28
CA GLY A 83 16.34 22.34 -4.47
C GLY A 83 16.90 21.48 -3.32
N ASP A 84 17.62 22.13 -2.39
CA ASP A 84 18.38 21.49 -1.30
C ASP A 84 17.55 20.54 -0.42
N GLY A 85 16.26 20.82 -0.22
CA GLY A 85 15.37 20.00 0.60
C GLY A 85 15.21 18.55 0.12
N ALA A 86 15.47 18.29 -1.17
CA ALA A 86 15.40 16.94 -1.73
C ALA A 86 16.74 16.19 -1.74
N LEU A 87 17.85 16.82 -1.34
CA LEU A 87 19.19 16.22 -1.47
C LEU A 87 19.35 14.96 -0.61
N GLY A 88 18.82 14.95 0.62
CA GLY A 88 18.87 13.77 1.48
C GLY A 88 18.18 12.56 0.85
N ASN A 89 17.01 12.78 0.25
CA ASN A 89 16.28 11.75 -0.48
C ASN A 89 17.09 11.23 -1.70
N ASP A 90 17.72 12.13 -2.47
CA ASP A 90 18.55 11.75 -3.62
C ASP A 90 19.76 10.89 -3.20
N ILE A 91 20.40 11.22 -2.08
CA ILE A 91 21.52 10.44 -1.55
C ILE A 91 21.07 9.02 -1.23
N GLN A 92 19.94 8.87 -0.54
CA GLN A 92 19.41 7.57 -0.16
C GLN A 92 19.03 6.73 -1.39
N LEU A 93 18.31 7.32 -2.35
CA LEU A 93 17.86 6.61 -3.55
C LEU A 93 19.01 6.20 -4.47
N ARG A 94 20.07 7.02 -4.56
CA ARG A 94 21.29 6.61 -5.29
C ARG A 94 22.06 5.52 -4.56
N THR A 95 22.04 5.51 -3.23
CA THR A 95 22.57 4.42 -2.41
C THR A 95 21.81 3.13 -2.72
N LEU A 96 20.49 3.13 -2.65
CA LEU A 96 19.65 2.00 -3.01
C LEU A 96 19.84 1.57 -4.47
N GLY A 97 19.88 2.52 -5.40
CA GLY A 97 20.35 2.28 -6.75
C GLY A 97 19.33 1.71 -7.74
N LEU A 98 18.06 2.09 -7.65
CA LEU A 98 17.01 1.66 -8.58
C LEU A 98 17.38 1.94 -10.05
N ARG A 99 18.04 3.07 -10.34
CA ARG A 99 18.51 3.38 -11.70
C ARG A 99 19.58 2.42 -12.18
N ARG A 100 20.47 1.92 -11.29
CA ARG A 100 21.45 0.88 -11.65
C ARG A 100 20.74 -0.43 -12.04
N ALA A 101 19.72 -0.84 -11.25
CA ALA A 101 18.90 -2.00 -11.55
C ALA A 101 18.12 -1.84 -12.86
N ALA A 102 17.52 -0.68 -13.10
CA ALA A 102 16.83 -0.36 -14.37
C ALA A 102 17.76 -0.40 -15.59
N TRP A 103 19.00 0.07 -15.44
CA TRP A 103 20.01 -0.05 -16.48
C TRP A 103 20.40 -1.51 -16.77
N ALA A 104 20.56 -2.34 -15.72
CA ALA A 104 20.81 -3.77 -15.88
C ALA A 104 19.63 -4.45 -16.60
N THR A 105 18.38 -4.13 -16.24
CA THR A 105 17.18 -4.58 -16.96
C THR A 105 17.25 -4.17 -18.44
N TYR A 106 17.51 -2.90 -18.77
CA TYR A 106 17.59 -2.43 -20.16
C TYR A 106 18.63 -3.20 -20.98
N VAL A 107 19.81 -3.46 -20.40
CA VAL A 107 20.87 -4.22 -21.09
C VAL A 107 20.40 -5.65 -21.39
N SER A 108 19.61 -6.25 -20.51
CA SER A 108 19.12 -7.64 -20.58
C SER A 108 17.87 -7.81 -21.45
N LEU A 109 17.12 -6.73 -21.76
CA LEU A 109 15.93 -6.79 -22.61
C LEU A 109 16.24 -7.41 -23.98
N ARG A 110 15.27 -8.12 -24.54
CA ARG A 110 15.28 -8.61 -25.92
C ARG A 110 15.33 -7.45 -26.93
N PRO A 111 15.81 -7.65 -28.15
CA PRO A 111 15.87 -6.58 -29.16
C PRO A 111 14.53 -5.93 -29.49
N ASP A 112 13.44 -6.68 -29.50
CA ASP A 112 12.09 -6.18 -29.74
C ASP A 112 11.59 -5.34 -28.57
N GLU A 113 11.87 -5.74 -27.33
CA GLU A 113 11.54 -4.96 -26.14
C GLU A 113 12.32 -3.64 -26.07
N LYS A 114 13.60 -3.67 -26.43
CA LYS A 114 14.41 -2.44 -26.56
C LYS A 114 13.83 -1.47 -27.60
N ALA A 115 13.34 -2.01 -28.72
CA ALA A 115 12.69 -1.21 -29.76
C ALA A 115 11.36 -0.62 -29.27
N TRP A 116 10.59 -1.40 -28.52
CA TRP A 116 9.33 -0.97 -27.92
C TRP A 116 9.48 0.17 -26.92
N VAL A 117 10.34 0.02 -25.88
CA VAL A 117 10.58 1.11 -24.91
C VAL A 117 11.25 2.33 -25.52
N LYS A 118 12.02 2.12 -26.61
CA LYS A 118 12.59 3.24 -27.39
C LYS A 118 11.51 4.01 -28.14
N ALA A 119 10.53 3.35 -28.76
CA ALA A 119 9.45 4.02 -29.46
C ALA A 119 8.64 4.92 -28.51
N TYR A 120 8.38 4.47 -27.29
CA TYR A 120 7.78 5.29 -26.24
C TYR A 120 8.63 6.55 -25.94
N SER A 121 9.92 6.35 -25.71
CA SER A 121 10.85 7.46 -25.42
C SER A 121 10.92 8.47 -26.57
N ASP A 122 10.89 8.01 -27.81
CA ASP A 122 10.89 8.86 -29.01
C ASP A 122 9.61 9.72 -29.05
N GLY A 123 8.45 9.18 -28.66
CA GLY A 123 7.19 9.90 -28.55
C GLY A 123 7.22 11.00 -27.50
N VAL A 124 7.70 10.69 -26.28
CA VAL A 124 7.91 11.67 -25.20
C VAL A 124 8.82 12.80 -25.66
N ASN A 125 9.96 12.45 -26.27
CA ASN A 125 10.94 13.44 -26.74
C ASN A 125 10.39 14.30 -27.88
N HIS A 126 9.56 13.74 -28.74
CA HIS A 126 8.91 14.53 -29.79
C HIS A 126 7.97 15.58 -29.18
N TRP A 127 7.20 15.21 -28.15
CA TRP A 127 6.37 16.18 -27.45
C TRP A 127 7.21 17.27 -26.78
N LEU A 128 8.29 16.92 -26.07
CA LEU A 128 9.20 17.88 -25.43
C LEU A 128 9.83 18.85 -26.43
N ALA A 129 10.11 18.40 -27.64
CA ALA A 129 10.75 19.23 -28.67
C ALA A 129 9.77 20.19 -29.36
N THR A 130 8.45 19.97 -29.25
CA THR A 130 7.43 20.67 -30.07
C THR A 130 6.38 21.41 -29.26
N ASN A 131 6.39 21.29 -27.92
CA ASN A 131 5.41 21.92 -27.05
C ASN A 131 6.08 22.66 -25.88
N ASP A 132 5.33 23.58 -25.28
CA ASP A 132 5.76 24.29 -24.09
C ASP A 132 5.66 23.37 -22.85
N LEU A 133 6.58 23.57 -21.89
CA LEU A 133 6.56 22.85 -20.63
C LEU A 133 5.39 23.26 -19.74
N PRO A 134 4.91 22.34 -18.87
CA PRO A 134 3.89 22.66 -17.87
C PRO A 134 4.30 23.77 -16.90
N PRO A 135 3.32 24.49 -16.31
CA PRO A 135 3.57 25.66 -15.46
C PRO A 135 4.42 25.38 -14.21
N GLU A 136 4.48 24.13 -13.77
CA GLU A 136 5.29 23.67 -12.64
C GLU A 136 6.78 23.97 -12.85
N TYR A 137 7.30 23.78 -14.08
CA TYR A 137 8.68 24.12 -14.38
C TYR A 137 8.97 25.60 -14.18
N GLY A 138 8.06 26.46 -14.61
CA GLY A 138 8.18 27.90 -14.39
C GLY A 138 8.10 28.29 -12.89
N ALA A 139 7.33 27.56 -12.10
CA ALA A 139 7.27 27.76 -10.65
C ALA A 139 8.57 27.34 -9.94
N LEU A 140 9.34 26.44 -10.56
CA LEU A 140 10.65 25.95 -10.10
C LEU A 140 11.83 26.67 -10.78
N GLU A 141 11.59 27.77 -11.47
CA GLU A 141 12.61 28.53 -12.22
C GLU A 141 13.36 27.69 -13.27
N LEU A 142 12.69 26.68 -13.87
CA LEU A 142 13.23 25.81 -14.90
C LEU A 142 12.66 26.15 -16.28
N THR A 143 13.51 26.14 -17.31
CA THR A 143 13.12 26.38 -18.70
C THR A 143 13.25 25.16 -19.58
N MET A 144 13.87 24.09 -19.09
CA MET A 144 14.12 22.85 -19.82
C MET A 144 13.76 21.64 -18.97
N ALA A 145 13.40 20.54 -19.65
CA ALA A 145 13.35 19.21 -19.09
C ALA A 145 14.36 18.33 -19.83
N ASP A 146 14.99 17.39 -19.13
CA ASP A 146 15.90 16.43 -19.74
C ASP A 146 15.16 15.52 -20.71
N ALA A 147 15.86 15.11 -21.80
CA ALA A 147 15.34 14.14 -22.73
C ALA A 147 14.99 12.81 -22.01
N TRP A 148 13.94 12.17 -22.48
CA TRP A 148 13.49 10.87 -21.96
C TRP A 148 14.29 9.74 -22.59
N SER A 149 14.79 8.82 -21.77
CA SER A 149 15.48 7.60 -22.21
C SER A 149 14.64 6.36 -21.90
N PRO A 150 14.87 5.21 -22.59
CA PRO A 150 14.23 3.95 -22.24
C PRO A 150 14.41 3.54 -20.76
N VAL A 151 15.56 3.91 -20.16
CA VAL A 151 15.85 3.62 -18.75
C VAL A 151 14.94 4.42 -17.80
N ASP A 152 14.43 5.58 -18.24
CA ASP A 152 13.52 6.39 -17.41
C ASP A 152 12.15 5.69 -17.22
N SER A 153 11.63 5.02 -18.25
CA SER A 153 10.44 4.18 -18.13
C SER A 153 10.67 2.96 -17.24
N LEU A 154 11.82 2.30 -17.39
CA LEU A 154 12.19 1.14 -16.58
C LEU A 154 12.41 1.52 -15.10
N VAL A 155 13.00 2.68 -14.82
CA VAL A 155 13.24 3.10 -13.42
C VAL A 155 11.94 3.48 -12.71
N ILE A 156 10.94 4.01 -13.42
CA ILE A 156 9.59 4.21 -12.85
C ILE A 156 8.98 2.86 -12.48
N GLY A 157 9.05 1.85 -13.35
CA GLY A 157 8.61 0.49 -13.03
C GLY A 157 9.34 -0.07 -11.80
N LYS A 158 10.67 0.13 -11.72
CA LYS A 158 11.46 -0.26 -10.54
C LYS A 158 11.04 0.48 -9.26
N LEU A 159 10.75 1.78 -9.33
CA LEU A 159 10.27 2.56 -8.17
C LEU A 159 8.96 2.00 -7.65
N LEU A 160 7.99 1.80 -8.53
CA LEU A 160 6.67 1.30 -8.15
C LEU A 160 6.74 -0.10 -7.54
N ALA A 161 7.50 -1.01 -8.17
CA ALA A 161 7.69 -2.34 -7.64
C ALA A 161 8.48 -2.33 -6.31
N PHE A 162 9.47 -1.44 -6.17
CA PHE A 162 10.20 -1.21 -4.92
C PHE A 162 9.27 -0.74 -3.80
N GLN A 163 8.42 0.26 -4.05
CA GLN A 163 7.46 0.75 -3.05
C GLN A 163 6.45 -0.30 -2.61
N LEU A 164 6.20 -1.32 -3.43
CA LEU A 164 5.22 -2.37 -3.17
C LEU A 164 5.83 -3.68 -2.66
N SER A 165 7.14 -3.84 -2.63
CA SER A 165 7.79 -5.11 -2.25
C SER A 165 9.07 -5.00 -1.44
N PHE A 166 9.82 -3.89 -1.54
CA PHE A 166 10.94 -3.67 -0.62
C PHE A 166 10.39 -3.56 0.80
N ASP A 167 11.15 -3.98 1.77
CA ASP A 167 10.83 -3.76 3.16
C ASP A 167 10.83 -2.25 3.46
N GLN A 168 9.69 -1.61 3.14
CA GLN A 168 9.55 -0.14 3.09
C GLN A 168 9.84 0.53 4.41
N SER A 169 9.43 -0.13 5.49
CA SER A 169 9.67 0.33 6.85
C SER A 169 11.02 -0.09 7.39
N LEU A 170 11.87 -0.73 6.53
CA LEU A 170 13.07 -1.38 7.01
C LEU A 170 12.77 -2.22 8.26
N SER A 171 11.73 -3.07 8.15
CA SER A 171 11.16 -3.76 9.32
C SER A 171 12.22 -4.57 10.06
N ALA A 172 13.18 -5.17 9.37
CA ALA A 172 14.29 -5.87 10.00
C ALA A 172 15.14 -4.94 10.90
N ILE A 173 15.37 -3.71 10.47
CA ILE A 173 16.10 -2.68 11.24
C ILE A 173 15.24 -2.22 12.42
N ASN A 174 14.00 -1.81 12.16
CA ASN A 174 13.08 -1.32 13.18
C ASN A 174 12.77 -2.40 14.22
N ASN A 175 12.56 -3.64 13.81
CA ASN A 175 12.32 -4.76 14.71
C ASN A 175 13.56 -5.07 15.57
N THR A 176 14.77 -5.01 14.99
CA THR A 176 16.02 -5.22 15.75
C THR A 176 16.23 -4.14 16.81
N VAL A 177 15.99 -2.85 16.47
CA VAL A 177 16.08 -1.75 17.45
C VAL A 177 15.03 -1.92 18.53
N ARG A 178 13.79 -2.19 18.16
CA ARG A 178 12.66 -2.32 19.10
C ARG A 178 12.85 -3.49 20.06
N ILE A 179 13.12 -4.69 19.57
CA ILE A 179 13.32 -5.85 20.44
C ILE A 179 14.57 -5.68 21.33
N GLY A 180 15.67 -5.16 20.77
CA GLY A 180 16.89 -4.91 21.57
C GLY A 180 16.65 -3.91 22.70
N THR A 181 15.88 -2.85 22.42
CA THR A 181 15.48 -1.86 23.44
C THR A 181 14.55 -2.49 24.48
N TYR A 182 13.56 -3.28 24.06
CA TYR A 182 12.64 -3.97 24.99
C TYR A 182 13.38 -4.96 25.89
N GLN A 183 14.33 -5.73 25.35
CA GLN A 183 15.17 -6.64 26.14
C GLN A 183 16.04 -5.90 27.14
N ALA A 184 16.69 -4.80 26.72
CA ALA A 184 17.56 -4.02 27.59
C ALA A 184 16.78 -3.33 28.73
N VAL A 185 15.64 -2.71 28.44
CA VAL A 185 14.77 -2.07 29.45
C VAL A 185 14.14 -3.12 30.35
N GLY A 186 13.69 -4.26 29.80
CA GLY A 186 13.10 -5.37 30.55
C GLY A 186 14.04 -5.92 31.62
N ASP A 187 15.34 -6.06 31.33
CA ASP A 187 16.34 -6.48 32.30
C ASP A 187 16.50 -5.50 33.48
N ILE A 188 16.29 -4.21 33.22
CA ILE A 188 16.42 -3.16 34.25
C ILE A 188 15.15 -3.06 35.08
N VAL A 189 13.99 -3.09 34.46
CA VAL A 189 12.67 -2.83 35.05
C VAL A 189 12.03 -4.10 35.62
N GLY A 190 12.32 -5.28 35.01
CA GLY A 190 11.89 -6.59 35.50
C GLY A 190 10.70 -7.17 34.73
N PHE A 191 10.64 -6.98 33.41
CA PHE A 191 9.68 -7.67 32.52
C PHE A 191 10.44 -8.42 31.40
N ASP A 192 9.75 -9.35 30.71
CA ASP A 192 10.33 -10.07 29.59
C ASP A 192 10.17 -9.27 28.29
N GLY A 193 11.26 -8.61 27.85
CA GLY A 193 11.26 -7.80 26.63
C GLY A 193 11.09 -8.62 25.34
N THR A 194 11.51 -9.90 25.34
CA THR A 194 11.30 -10.80 24.20
C THR A 194 9.84 -11.20 24.08
N ALA A 195 9.17 -11.53 25.20
CA ALA A 195 7.75 -11.79 25.24
C ALA A 195 6.92 -10.55 24.90
N LEU A 196 7.36 -9.37 25.35
CA LEU A 196 6.72 -8.11 24.96
C LEU A 196 6.67 -7.96 23.43
N PHE A 197 7.80 -8.16 22.74
CA PHE A 197 7.85 -8.02 21.28
C PHE A 197 7.06 -9.12 20.55
N ASN A 198 7.30 -10.40 20.90
CA ASN A 198 6.78 -11.52 20.13
C ASN A 198 5.32 -11.87 20.46
N GLN A 199 4.84 -11.58 21.68
CA GLN A 199 3.52 -12.01 22.15
C GLN A 199 2.59 -10.83 22.44
N ASP A 200 2.96 -9.91 23.31
CA ASP A 200 2.07 -8.82 23.72
C ASP A 200 1.78 -7.86 22.57
N LEU A 201 2.84 -7.47 21.83
CA LEU A 201 2.80 -6.55 20.70
C LEU A 201 2.94 -7.28 19.35
N SER A 202 2.68 -8.59 19.31
CA SER A 202 2.95 -9.44 18.16
C SER A 202 2.55 -8.79 16.83
N ILE A 203 3.51 -8.74 15.93
CA ILE A 203 3.30 -8.28 14.55
C ILE A 203 2.61 -9.32 13.67
N THR A 204 2.54 -10.56 14.14
CA THR A 204 2.10 -11.73 13.35
C THR A 204 0.66 -12.12 13.58
N ILE A 205 0.11 -11.95 14.79
CA ILE A 205 -1.23 -12.45 15.13
C ILE A 205 -2.31 -11.54 14.55
N PRO A 206 -3.11 -12.00 13.57
CA PRO A 206 -4.17 -11.18 12.99
C PRO A 206 -5.34 -10.96 13.95
N GLY A 207 -6.07 -9.86 13.75
CA GLY A 207 -7.32 -9.57 14.44
C GLY A 207 -8.47 -10.50 13.99
N ASP A 208 -8.43 -10.95 12.74
CA ASP A 208 -9.32 -11.97 12.16
C ASP A 208 -8.50 -12.95 11.31
N GLY A 209 -8.83 -14.24 11.36
CA GLY A 209 -8.07 -15.32 10.73
C GLY A 209 -8.53 -15.71 9.32
N ARG A 210 -9.17 -14.82 8.57
CA ARG A 210 -9.66 -15.12 7.22
C ARG A 210 -8.55 -15.06 6.19
N VAL A 211 -8.55 -16.06 5.30
CA VAL A 211 -7.55 -16.25 4.25
C VAL A 211 -8.19 -16.29 2.87
N SER A 212 -7.42 -16.04 1.82
CA SER A 212 -7.90 -16.08 0.44
C SER A 212 -8.11 -17.52 -0.07
N ILE A 213 -7.29 -18.48 0.41
CA ILE A 213 -7.31 -19.90 0.01
C ILE A 213 -7.33 -20.77 1.26
N PRO A 214 -8.52 -21.12 1.80
CA PRO A 214 -8.66 -21.78 3.10
C PRO A 214 -8.06 -23.19 3.19
N ASP A 215 -8.00 -23.91 2.08
CA ASP A 215 -7.56 -25.31 2.00
C ASP A 215 -6.19 -25.48 1.29
N PHE A 216 -5.43 -24.40 1.15
CA PHE A 216 -4.17 -24.41 0.42
C PHE A 216 -3.15 -25.41 0.96
N PHE A 217 -2.99 -25.51 2.27
CA PHE A 217 -2.04 -26.41 2.90
C PHE A 217 -2.35 -27.87 2.59
N ASP A 218 -3.63 -28.25 2.58
CA ASP A 218 -4.07 -29.59 2.21
C ASP A 218 -3.85 -29.87 0.72
N GLN A 219 -4.09 -28.86 -0.14
CA GLN A 219 -3.98 -29.01 -1.59
C GLN A 219 -2.54 -29.30 -2.04
N ILE A 220 -1.54 -28.63 -1.47
CA ILE A 220 -0.13 -28.78 -1.87
C ILE A 220 0.69 -29.66 -0.92
N GLY A 221 0.10 -30.11 0.20
CA GLY A 221 0.77 -31.00 1.17
C GLY A 221 1.77 -30.27 2.08
N ILE A 222 1.50 -29.01 2.44
CA ILE A 222 2.18 -28.31 3.53
C ILE A 222 1.97 -29.09 4.82
N ILE A 223 3.04 -29.36 5.55
CA ILE A 223 3.00 -30.05 6.82
C ILE A 223 2.84 -29.00 7.92
N VAL A 224 1.72 -29.05 8.64
CA VAL A 224 1.54 -28.31 9.89
C VAL A 224 1.92 -29.33 10.99
N PRO A 225 3.09 -29.18 11.66
CA PRO A 225 3.47 -30.09 12.74
C PRO A 225 2.40 -30.05 13.82
N ASP A 226 2.03 -31.23 14.37
CA ASP A 226 1.13 -31.32 15.51
C ASP A 226 1.67 -30.39 16.60
N ALA A 227 0.94 -29.32 16.91
CA ALA A 227 1.18 -28.62 18.17
C ALA A 227 1.05 -29.66 19.28
N ASP A 228 2.11 -29.83 20.09
CA ASP A 228 2.12 -30.79 21.20
C ASP A 228 0.73 -30.85 21.85
N GLU A 229 0.25 -32.06 22.19
CA GLU A 229 -1.13 -32.41 22.62
C GLU A 229 -1.85 -31.47 23.60
N THR A 230 -1.30 -30.28 23.87
CA THR A 230 -1.81 -29.24 24.78
C THR A 230 -2.43 -28.02 24.09
N ALA A 231 -2.22 -27.81 22.79
CA ALA A 231 -2.88 -26.74 22.04
C ALA A 231 -4.08 -27.30 21.29
N GLY A 232 -5.28 -27.09 21.81
CA GLY A 232 -6.54 -27.50 21.17
C GLY A 232 -6.83 -26.75 19.88
N MET A 233 -6.03 -26.94 18.82
CA MET A 233 -6.38 -26.55 17.48
C MET A 233 -7.41 -27.53 16.93
N GLN A 234 -8.69 -27.11 16.98
CA GLN A 234 -9.69 -27.77 16.15
C GLN A 234 -9.53 -27.24 14.73
N SER A 235 -9.33 -28.19 13.79
CA SER A 235 -9.41 -27.92 12.36
C SER A 235 -10.59 -27.01 12.05
N VAL A 236 -10.35 -25.90 11.35
CA VAL A 236 -11.36 -24.98 10.89
C VAL A 236 -12.16 -25.67 9.79
N GLY A 237 -13.22 -26.38 10.18
CA GLY A 237 -14.25 -26.82 9.25
C GLY A 237 -15.03 -25.60 8.74
N GLN A 238 -15.43 -25.67 7.49
CA GLN A 238 -16.23 -24.69 6.77
C GLN A 238 -17.19 -23.91 7.69
N GLY A 239 -16.96 -22.60 7.84
CA GLY A 239 -17.89 -21.71 8.53
C GLY A 239 -17.27 -20.97 9.72
N GLY A 240 -16.60 -19.86 9.45
CA GLY A 240 -16.18 -18.89 10.45
C GLY A 240 -14.89 -19.30 11.20
N ALA A 241 -13.81 -18.59 10.92
CA ALA A 241 -12.57 -18.75 11.66
C ALA A 241 -12.80 -18.55 13.15
N LYS A 242 -12.56 -19.58 13.95
CA LYS A 242 -12.37 -19.37 15.38
C LYS A 242 -10.99 -18.72 15.54
N PRO A 243 -10.89 -17.64 16.33
CA PRO A 243 -9.60 -17.04 16.63
C PRO A 243 -8.65 -18.11 17.17
N ALA A 244 -7.40 -18.11 16.69
CA ALA A 244 -6.36 -18.95 17.26
C ALA A 244 -6.31 -18.71 18.77
N VAL A 245 -6.47 -19.77 19.57
CA VAL A 245 -6.32 -19.67 21.01
C VAL A 245 -4.82 -19.67 21.26
N LEU A 246 -4.26 -18.52 21.61
CA LEU A 246 -2.89 -18.44 22.11
C LEU A 246 -2.82 -19.20 23.43
N ASP A 247 -2.30 -20.41 23.41
CA ASP A 247 -1.88 -21.09 24.63
C ASP A 247 -0.53 -20.49 25.06
N GLY A 248 -0.36 -20.14 26.34
CA GLY A 248 0.76 -19.41 26.90
C GLY A 248 2.13 -20.09 26.84
N ASN A 249 2.32 -21.10 25.96
CA ASN A 249 3.55 -21.87 25.79
C ASN A 249 4.09 -21.80 24.36
N HIS A 250 4.10 -20.59 23.75
CA HIS A 250 4.70 -20.48 22.41
C HIS A 250 6.23 -20.63 22.47
N ARG A 251 6.74 -21.74 21.88
CA ARG A 251 8.17 -21.98 21.67
C ARG A 251 8.87 -20.90 20.82
N PHE A 252 8.11 -19.94 20.27
CA PHE A 252 8.62 -18.84 19.45
C PHE A 252 9.56 -17.91 20.23
N ASN A 253 9.29 -17.66 21.51
CA ASN A 253 10.18 -16.87 22.36
C ASN A 253 11.56 -17.53 22.55
N ASP A 254 11.60 -18.85 22.63
CA ASP A 254 12.85 -19.60 22.82
C ASP A 254 13.74 -19.57 21.56
N GLN A 255 13.21 -19.16 20.42
CA GLN A 255 13.92 -19.03 19.14
C GLN A 255 14.48 -17.64 18.84
N THR A 256 14.13 -16.64 19.63
CA THR A 256 14.59 -15.24 19.44
C THR A 256 15.78 -14.94 20.33
N ALA A 257 16.92 -14.63 19.72
CA ALA A 257 18.13 -14.29 20.46
C ALA A 257 18.03 -12.92 21.14
N ARG A 258 18.87 -12.75 22.16
CA ARG A 258 19.19 -11.42 22.65
C ARG A 258 19.98 -10.66 21.58
N MET A 259 19.56 -9.43 21.30
CA MET A 259 20.24 -8.58 20.33
C MET A 259 21.52 -7.98 20.94
N ASP A 260 22.56 -7.93 20.13
CA ASP A 260 23.83 -7.31 20.48
C ASP A 260 23.69 -5.78 20.52
N GLU A 261 24.28 -5.12 21.54
CA GLU A 261 24.16 -3.67 21.74
C GLU A 261 24.75 -2.87 20.56
N ASP A 262 25.88 -3.30 20.01
CA ASP A 262 26.52 -2.62 18.87
C ASP A 262 25.66 -2.76 17.61
N LEU A 263 25.01 -3.91 17.42
CA LEU A 263 24.06 -4.11 16.32
C LEU A 263 22.85 -3.18 16.44
N VAL A 264 22.26 -3.11 17.64
CA VAL A 264 21.10 -2.24 17.93
C VAL A 264 21.46 -0.77 17.69
N GLU A 265 22.65 -0.34 18.14
CA GLU A 265 23.12 1.03 17.96
C GLU A 265 23.36 1.36 16.48
N MET A 266 23.97 0.45 15.71
CA MET A 266 24.19 0.64 14.27
C MET A 266 22.84 0.72 13.52
N ALA A 267 21.89 -0.12 13.88
CA ALA A 267 20.54 -0.10 13.32
C ALA A 267 19.80 1.22 13.63
N ARG A 268 19.93 1.70 14.89
CA ARG A 268 19.33 2.98 15.33
C ARG A 268 19.89 4.17 14.55
N ARG A 269 21.21 4.26 14.35
CA ARG A 269 21.83 5.33 13.56
C ARG A 269 21.32 5.39 12.13
N TYR A 270 21.13 4.23 11.51
CA TYR A 270 20.55 4.20 10.17
C TYR A 270 19.10 4.65 10.18
N ARG A 271 18.29 4.15 11.12
CA ARG A 271 16.87 4.53 11.27
C ARG A 271 16.71 6.04 11.41
N GLU A 272 17.44 6.66 12.36
CA GLU A 272 17.41 8.11 12.62
C GLU A 272 17.81 8.95 11.40
N ARG A 273 18.71 8.43 10.54
CA ARG A 273 19.11 9.12 9.30
C ARG A 273 18.05 9.11 8.23
N VAL A 274 17.16 8.11 8.21
CA VAL A 274 16.18 7.91 7.14
C VAL A 274 14.73 8.12 7.55
N GLU A 275 14.44 8.33 8.84
CA GLU A 275 13.08 8.44 9.38
C GLU A 275 12.26 9.59 8.77
N ASP A 276 12.93 10.70 8.43
CA ASP A 276 12.30 11.87 7.81
C ASP A 276 12.18 11.78 6.27
N LEU A 277 12.65 10.69 5.65
CA LEU A 277 12.65 10.57 4.20
C LEU A 277 11.31 10.03 3.68
N PRO A 278 10.55 10.79 2.89
CA PRO A 278 9.19 10.41 2.49
C PRO A 278 9.08 9.06 1.79
N ILE A 279 10.10 8.66 1.02
CA ILE A 279 10.09 7.41 0.25
C ILE A 279 10.27 6.15 1.11
N LEU A 280 10.77 6.30 2.33
CA LEU A 280 11.00 5.22 3.29
C LEU A 280 10.09 5.34 4.52
N ASN A 281 9.17 6.30 4.53
CA ASN A 281 8.31 6.56 5.69
C ASN A 281 7.16 5.53 5.78
N GLU A 282 6.96 4.96 6.97
CA GLU A 282 5.85 4.05 7.31
C GLU A 282 4.44 4.69 7.19
N GLY A 283 4.36 6.00 6.95
CA GLY A 283 3.11 6.76 7.05
C GLY A 283 2.09 6.50 5.93
N LEU A 284 2.48 5.85 4.82
CA LEU A 284 1.56 5.50 3.74
C LEU A 284 1.01 4.10 3.95
N ASP A 285 -0.23 4.03 4.35
CA ASP A 285 -0.96 2.77 4.47
C ASP A 285 -1.41 2.27 3.10
N LEU A 286 -0.44 1.73 2.35
CA LEU A 286 -0.68 1.17 1.03
C LEU A 286 -1.34 -0.19 1.16
N GLY A 287 -2.39 -0.38 0.41
CA GLY A 287 -3.14 -1.63 0.39
C GLY A 287 -3.84 -1.83 -0.95
N SER A 288 -4.79 -2.71 -1.02
CA SER A 288 -5.67 -2.89 -2.18
C SER A 288 -6.75 -3.89 -1.84
N ASN A 289 -7.80 -3.96 -2.66
CA ASN A 289 -8.74 -5.07 -2.63
C ASN A 289 -8.95 -5.63 -4.03
N TRP A 290 -9.29 -6.89 -4.10
CA TRP A 290 -9.97 -7.48 -5.25
C TRP A 290 -10.86 -8.65 -4.82
N TRP A 291 -11.88 -8.90 -5.62
CA TRP A 291 -12.72 -10.09 -5.51
C TRP A 291 -13.33 -10.47 -6.85
N ALA A 292 -13.66 -11.75 -6.99
CA ALA A 292 -14.38 -12.27 -8.13
C ALA A 292 -15.43 -13.29 -7.68
N VAL A 293 -16.50 -13.42 -8.47
CA VAL A 293 -17.57 -14.40 -8.27
C VAL A 293 -17.72 -15.25 -9.51
N SER A 294 -17.77 -16.58 -9.37
CA SER A 294 -17.99 -17.49 -10.50
C SER A 294 -19.41 -17.31 -11.08
N GLY A 295 -19.54 -17.52 -12.40
CA GLY A 295 -20.80 -17.26 -13.12
C GLY A 295 -22.02 -18.01 -12.59
N GLU A 296 -21.84 -19.13 -11.91
CA GLU A 296 -22.94 -19.90 -11.34
C GLU A 296 -23.70 -19.19 -10.19
N HIS A 297 -23.04 -18.19 -9.54
CA HIS A 297 -23.60 -17.41 -8.44
C HIS A 297 -24.04 -16.01 -8.84
N THR A 298 -23.87 -15.61 -10.11
CA THR A 298 -24.16 -14.26 -10.61
C THR A 298 -25.53 -14.18 -11.30
N ASP A 299 -26.12 -13.00 -11.35
CA ASP A 299 -27.37 -12.73 -12.05
C ASP A 299 -27.22 -12.83 -13.58
N SER A 300 -26.03 -12.54 -14.10
CA SER A 300 -25.71 -12.61 -15.52
C SER A 300 -25.38 -14.01 -16.01
N GLY A 301 -25.03 -14.94 -15.12
CA GLY A 301 -24.50 -16.26 -15.45
C GLY A 301 -23.03 -16.23 -15.92
N PHE A 302 -22.33 -15.09 -15.79
CA PHE A 302 -20.94 -14.88 -16.18
C PHE A 302 -20.12 -14.40 -14.99
N PRO A 303 -18.78 -14.66 -14.96
CA PRO A 303 -17.94 -14.18 -13.85
C PRO A 303 -18.03 -12.68 -13.66
N LEU A 304 -18.05 -12.28 -12.39
CA LEU A 304 -17.88 -10.90 -11.97
C LEU A 304 -16.48 -10.71 -11.40
N PHE A 305 -15.91 -9.55 -11.68
CA PHE A 305 -14.57 -9.15 -11.29
C PHE A 305 -14.62 -7.74 -10.68
N ALA A 306 -13.89 -7.50 -9.59
CA ALA A 306 -13.71 -6.17 -9.02
C ALA A 306 -12.30 -6.01 -8.50
N ASN A 307 -11.70 -4.83 -8.69
CA ASN A 307 -10.40 -4.47 -8.16
C ASN A 307 -10.33 -2.99 -7.83
N ASP A 308 -9.72 -2.65 -6.69
CA ASP A 308 -9.42 -1.29 -6.24
C ASP A 308 -8.06 -1.24 -5.53
N PRO A 309 -6.97 -0.89 -6.25
CA PRO A 309 -5.67 -0.66 -5.64
C PRO A 309 -5.68 0.60 -4.78
N HIS A 310 -5.13 0.49 -3.55
CA HIS A 310 -5.03 1.60 -2.62
C HIS A 310 -3.61 2.12 -2.58
N LEU A 311 -3.43 3.28 -3.16
CA LEU A 311 -2.16 3.98 -3.25
C LEU A 311 -2.32 5.40 -2.70
N GLU A 312 -1.26 6.19 -2.78
CA GLU A 312 -1.30 7.59 -2.40
C GLU A 312 -2.33 8.37 -3.25
N LEU A 313 -3.15 9.19 -2.59
CA LEU A 313 -4.15 10.03 -3.23
C LEU A 313 -3.55 11.40 -3.56
N THR A 314 -2.98 11.49 -4.74
CA THR A 314 -2.37 12.72 -5.28
C THR A 314 -3.18 13.32 -6.41
N ILE A 315 -2.88 14.55 -6.76
CA ILE A 315 -3.34 15.23 -7.97
C ILE A 315 -2.13 15.75 -8.75
N PRO A 316 -1.90 15.33 -9.99
CA PRO A 316 -2.67 14.31 -10.72
C PRO A 316 -2.57 12.92 -10.07
N PRO A 317 -3.57 12.05 -10.28
CA PRO A 317 -3.56 10.71 -9.70
C PRO A 317 -2.41 9.86 -10.25
N ILE A 318 -1.99 8.86 -9.47
CA ILE A 318 -0.89 7.97 -9.85
C ILE A 318 -1.21 7.16 -11.11
N PHE A 319 -2.47 6.79 -11.30
CA PHE A 319 -2.97 6.15 -12.52
C PHE A 319 -3.54 7.14 -13.53
N MET A 320 -3.53 6.71 -14.78
CA MET A 320 -4.14 7.40 -15.90
C MET A 320 -4.89 6.38 -16.77
N ASN A 321 -6.15 6.68 -17.15
CA ASN A 321 -6.94 5.80 -18.03
C ASN A 321 -6.40 5.83 -19.45
N GLU A 322 -6.31 4.65 -20.10
CA GLU A 322 -5.84 4.51 -21.47
C GLU A 322 -6.26 3.21 -22.14
N ASN A 323 -6.60 3.28 -23.43
CA ASN A 323 -6.94 2.14 -24.22
C ASN A 323 -6.01 2.07 -25.45
N LEU A 324 -5.52 0.87 -25.77
CA LEU A 324 -4.62 0.62 -26.90
C LEU A 324 -5.22 -0.40 -27.85
N VAL A 325 -5.08 -0.16 -29.17
CA VAL A 325 -5.46 -1.08 -30.24
C VAL A 325 -4.31 -1.21 -31.22
N ILE A 326 -3.77 -2.43 -31.39
CA ILE A 326 -2.74 -2.76 -32.40
C ILE A 326 -3.37 -3.70 -33.41
N ARG A 327 -3.82 -3.16 -34.55
CA ARG A 327 -4.68 -3.88 -35.52
C ARG A 327 -4.01 -5.09 -36.12
N ASN A 328 -2.73 -5.02 -36.53
CA ASN A 328 -2.02 -6.12 -37.16
C ASN A 328 -1.68 -7.28 -36.22
N GLU A 329 -1.77 -7.06 -34.91
CA GLU A 329 -1.49 -8.06 -33.87
C GLU A 329 -2.78 -8.53 -33.19
N ASP A 330 -3.94 -7.95 -33.54
CA ASP A 330 -5.24 -8.21 -32.89
C ASP A 330 -5.17 -8.00 -31.37
N VAL A 331 -4.46 -6.93 -30.95
CA VAL A 331 -4.30 -6.54 -29.54
C VAL A 331 -5.26 -5.41 -29.22
N VAL A 332 -6.04 -5.63 -28.17
CA VAL A 332 -6.92 -4.63 -27.55
C VAL A 332 -6.70 -4.72 -26.05
N VAL A 333 -6.30 -3.63 -25.41
CA VAL A 333 -6.16 -3.55 -23.97
C VAL A 333 -6.65 -2.20 -23.46
N SER A 334 -7.46 -2.23 -22.40
CA SER A 334 -8.15 -1.06 -21.85
C SER A 334 -8.08 -1.08 -20.32
N GLY A 335 -7.68 0.05 -19.73
CA GLY A 335 -7.56 0.17 -18.27
C GLY A 335 -6.68 1.32 -17.86
N VAL A 336 -5.84 1.09 -16.83
CA VAL A 336 -4.98 2.14 -16.28
C VAL A 336 -3.50 1.86 -16.50
N VAL A 337 -2.77 2.95 -16.70
CA VAL A 337 -1.31 2.98 -16.87
C VAL A 337 -0.67 3.84 -15.78
N PHE A 338 0.61 3.60 -15.50
CA PHE A 338 1.45 4.55 -14.79
C PHE A 338 2.06 5.53 -15.78
N PRO A 339 1.89 6.86 -15.62
CA PRO A 339 2.56 7.83 -16.48
C PRO A 339 4.08 7.60 -16.52
N GLY A 340 4.63 7.47 -17.71
CA GLY A 340 6.05 7.16 -17.92
C GLY A 340 6.36 5.68 -18.21
N ALA A 341 5.41 4.76 -17.99
CA ALA A 341 5.55 3.34 -18.33
C ALA A 341 4.60 2.96 -19.49
N PRO A 342 5.08 2.25 -20.53
CA PRO A 342 4.27 1.93 -21.72
C PRO A 342 3.39 0.68 -21.56
N VAL A 343 2.80 0.47 -20.38
CA VAL A 343 2.00 -0.74 -20.08
C VAL A 343 0.75 -0.42 -19.29
N ASN A 344 -0.33 -1.16 -19.56
CA ASN A 344 -1.51 -1.17 -18.70
C ASN A 344 -1.23 -2.08 -17.50
N ALA A 345 -1.18 -1.49 -16.31
CA ALA A 345 -0.87 -2.22 -15.09
C ALA A 345 -2.03 -3.09 -14.62
N GLN A 346 -3.25 -2.60 -14.79
CA GLN A 346 -4.50 -3.32 -14.50
C GLN A 346 -5.48 -3.02 -15.62
N ALA A 347 -6.01 -4.06 -16.25
CA ALA A 347 -6.76 -3.87 -17.48
C ALA A 347 -7.67 -5.06 -17.84
N CYS A 348 -8.45 -4.85 -18.88
CA CYS A 348 -9.14 -5.88 -19.63
C CYS A 348 -8.65 -5.89 -21.08
N THR A 349 -8.51 -7.08 -21.67
CA THR A 349 -8.46 -7.29 -23.12
C THR A 349 -9.87 -7.64 -23.62
N THR A 350 -10.02 -8.10 -24.85
CA THR A 350 -11.28 -8.69 -25.34
C THR A 350 -11.56 -10.08 -24.76
N HIS A 351 -10.61 -10.69 -24.00
CA HIS A 351 -10.69 -12.06 -23.51
C HIS A 351 -10.56 -12.19 -22.00
N ILE A 352 -9.69 -11.40 -21.39
CA ILE A 352 -9.36 -11.51 -19.98
C ILE A 352 -9.40 -10.16 -19.29
N CYS A 353 -9.59 -10.15 -17.96
CA CYS A 353 -9.29 -9.02 -17.10
C CYS A 353 -8.29 -9.45 -16.01
N TRP A 354 -7.39 -8.52 -15.62
CA TRP A 354 -6.51 -8.71 -14.47
C TRP A 354 -6.47 -7.49 -13.58
N GLY A 355 -6.29 -7.75 -12.31
CA GLY A 355 -6.09 -6.76 -11.27
C GLY A 355 -5.14 -7.29 -10.22
N SER A 356 -4.68 -6.44 -9.32
CA SER A 356 -3.73 -6.87 -8.31
C SER A 356 -3.94 -6.20 -6.95
N THR A 357 -3.47 -6.90 -5.91
CA THR A 357 -3.21 -6.34 -4.58
C THR A 357 -1.76 -6.61 -4.21
N VAL A 358 -1.19 -5.79 -3.34
CA VAL A 358 0.15 -6.06 -2.80
C VAL A 358 0.11 -7.36 -2.00
N ASN A 359 1.00 -8.29 -2.36
CA ASN A 359 1.41 -9.41 -1.52
C ASN A 359 2.71 -9.02 -0.82
N ARG A 360 2.75 -9.13 0.48
CA ARG A 360 3.91 -8.74 1.27
C ARG A 360 4.92 -9.88 1.40
N LEU A 361 5.35 -10.53 0.28
CA LEU A 361 6.43 -11.52 0.34
C LEU A 361 7.69 -10.88 0.93
N ASP A 362 8.35 -11.60 1.84
CA ASP A 362 9.62 -11.18 2.41
C ASP A 362 10.78 -11.47 1.43
N VAL A 363 11.03 -10.52 0.55
CA VAL A 363 12.01 -10.58 -0.54
C VAL A 363 13.26 -9.72 -0.27
N THR A 364 13.43 -9.31 1.00
CA THR A 364 14.52 -8.45 1.46
C THR A 364 15.11 -8.99 2.75
N ASP A 365 16.44 -9.09 2.86
CA ASP A 365 17.13 -9.33 4.13
C ASP A 365 18.17 -8.26 4.39
N VAL A 366 18.31 -7.84 5.63
CA VAL A 366 19.37 -6.96 6.12
C VAL A 366 20.39 -7.80 6.88
N PHE A 367 21.69 -7.58 6.61
CA PHE A 367 22.77 -8.34 7.21
C PHE A 367 23.75 -7.41 7.95
N GLN A 368 24.30 -7.95 9.03
CA GLN A 368 25.49 -7.41 9.68
C GLN A 368 26.71 -8.12 9.09
N ASP A 369 27.41 -7.48 8.14
CA ASP A 369 28.63 -8.01 7.53
C ASP A 369 29.88 -7.48 8.23
N PRO A 370 30.86 -8.31 8.61
CA PRO A 370 32.20 -7.85 8.98
C PRO A 370 32.91 -7.25 7.76
N ILE A 371 33.64 -6.16 7.95
CA ILE A 371 34.33 -5.43 6.88
C ILE A 371 35.82 -5.22 7.14
N LEU A 372 36.56 -5.07 6.06
CA LEU A 372 37.92 -4.53 6.08
C LEU A 372 37.88 -3.11 5.56
N VAL A 373 38.53 -2.20 6.28
CA VAL A 373 38.60 -0.78 5.90
C VAL A 373 40.04 -0.38 5.50
N ASN A 374 40.15 0.62 4.63
CA ASN A 374 41.45 1.24 4.30
C ASN A 374 41.86 2.27 5.36
N ASN A 375 42.99 2.94 5.13
CA ASN A 375 43.53 3.95 6.05
C ASN A 375 42.63 5.21 6.18
N PHE A 376 41.59 5.34 5.37
CA PHE A 376 40.63 6.45 5.39
C PHE A 376 39.31 6.03 6.03
N GLY A 377 39.22 4.78 6.56
CA GLY A 377 37.97 4.24 7.13
C GLY A 377 36.96 3.75 6.10
N LEU A 378 37.30 3.75 4.79
CA LEU A 378 36.34 3.29 3.76
C LEU A 378 36.41 1.76 3.61
N PRO A 379 35.25 1.07 3.50
CA PRO A 379 35.18 -0.37 3.36
C PRO A 379 35.81 -0.83 2.04
N THR A 380 36.67 -1.82 2.09
CA THR A 380 37.33 -2.42 0.92
C THR A 380 36.85 -3.83 0.62
N HIS A 381 36.49 -4.58 1.65
CA HIS A 381 35.98 -5.94 1.54
C HIS A 381 34.92 -6.18 2.62
N THR A 382 33.95 -7.03 2.31
CA THR A 382 33.20 -7.77 3.33
C THR A 382 33.95 -9.07 3.62
N VAL A 383 33.72 -9.68 4.81
CA VAL A 383 34.34 -10.95 5.19
C VAL A 383 33.25 -11.99 5.44
N HIS A 384 33.27 -13.07 4.66
CA HIS A 384 32.34 -14.17 4.78
C HIS A 384 33.10 -15.52 4.81
N ASP A 385 32.79 -16.40 5.75
CA ASP A 385 33.52 -17.65 5.98
C ASP A 385 35.04 -17.47 6.08
N GLY A 386 35.47 -16.33 6.65
CA GLY A 386 36.87 -15.96 6.75
C GLY A 386 37.51 -15.53 5.43
N GLN A 387 36.76 -15.44 4.34
CA GLN A 387 37.25 -14.97 3.05
C GLN A 387 36.89 -13.49 2.85
N ALA A 388 37.84 -12.70 2.40
CA ALA A 388 37.65 -11.30 2.06
C ALA A 388 37.10 -11.15 0.62
N GLU A 389 35.93 -10.54 0.47
CA GLU A 389 35.26 -10.30 -0.80
C GLU A 389 35.25 -8.82 -1.12
N PRO A 390 35.69 -8.37 -2.31
CA PRO A 390 35.85 -6.97 -2.60
C PRO A 390 34.51 -6.24 -2.71
N VAL A 391 34.42 -5.08 -2.06
CA VAL A 391 33.33 -4.11 -2.22
C VAL A 391 33.57 -3.27 -3.49
N GLN A 392 32.51 -3.05 -4.26
CA GLN A 392 32.54 -2.19 -5.45
C GLN A 392 32.17 -0.75 -5.07
N TYR A 393 32.79 0.24 -5.73
CA TYR A 393 32.56 1.66 -5.47
C TYR A 393 31.82 2.30 -6.63
N ALA A 394 30.69 2.94 -6.34
CA ALA A 394 30.00 3.83 -7.28
C ALA A 394 30.14 5.27 -6.77
N PHE A 395 30.97 6.06 -7.50
CA PHE A 395 31.14 7.48 -7.16
C PHE A 395 29.90 8.26 -7.60
N GLN A 396 29.38 9.10 -6.69
CA GLN A 396 28.18 9.89 -6.90
C GLN A 396 28.51 11.39 -7.06
N SER A 397 27.71 12.08 -7.83
CA SER A 397 27.71 13.53 -7.93
C SER A 397 26.28 14.03 -7.91
N TYR A 398 26.00 14.95 -7.04
CA TYR A 398 24.66 15.52 -6.83
C TYR A 398 24.63 16.95 -7.33
N PHE A 399 23.49 17.35 -7.86
CA PHE A 399 23.23 18.69 -8.33
C PHE A 399 21.94 19.21 -7.70
N VAL A 400 21.89 20.52 -7.45
CA VAL A 400 20.82 21.17 -6.73
C VAL A 400 20.40 22.44 -7.47
N ASN A 401 19.12 22.66 -7.66
CA ASN A 401 18.55 23.89 -8.18
C ASN A 401 18.52 24.95 -7.08
N ALA A 402 19.06 26.13 -7.35
CA ALA A 402 18.99 27.28 -6.43
C ALA A 402 17.66 28.02 -6.67
N LEU A 403 16.63 27.62 -5.93
CA LEU A 403 15.30 28.25 -6.02
C LEU A 403 15.28 29.65 -5.41
N ASP A 404 14.39 30.52 -5.91
CA ASP A 404 14.15 31.88 -5.42
C ASP A 404 15.34 32.84 -5.63
N ASP A 405 16.32 32.51 -6.48
CA ASP A 405 17.42 33.39 -6.82
C ASP A 405 17.13 34.29 -8.04
N GLY A 406 16.00 34.06 -8.68
CA GLY A 406 15.51 34.80 -9.85
C GLY A 406 16.30 34.52 -11.12
N GLN A 407 17.11 33.46 -11.16
CA GLN A 407 17.84 33.02 -12.34
C GLN A 407 17.27 31.67 -12.81
N PRO A 408 16.84 31.54 -14.06
CA PRO A 408 16.38 30.24 -14.56
C PRO A 408 17.53 29.24 -14.67
N ASP A 409 17.21 27.95 -14.44
CA ASP A 409 18.13 26.82 -14.57
C ASP A 409 19.41 26.97 -13.74
N SER A 410 19.32 27.54 -12.53
CA SER A 410 20.45 27.80 -11.62
C SER A 410 20.87 26.53 -10.88
N ILE A 411 21.34 25.51 -11.63
CA ILE A 411 21.72 24.21 -11.08
C ILE A 411 23.22 24.17 -10.79
N HIS A 412 23.60 23.86 -9.55
CA HIS A 412 24.99 23.76 -9.13
C HIS A 412 25.29 22.42 -8.47
N ARG A 413 26.58 22.03 -8.44
CA ARG A 413 27.01 20.79 -7.80
C ARG A 413 26.99 20.94 -6.29
N ALA A 414 26.29 20.00 -5.62
CA ALA A 414 26.34 19.88 -4.16
C ALA A 414 27.69 19.30 -3.70
N ASN A 415 28.15 19.74 -2.51
CA ASN A 415 29.35 19.21 -1.89
C ASN A 415 28.94 18.12 -0.89
N VAL A 416 28.96 16.87 -1.33
CA VAL A 416 28.63 15.68 -0.53
C VAL A 416 29.91 14.91 -0.27
N GLY A 417 30.22 14.65 1.01
CA GLY A 417 31.38 13.87 1.45
C GLY A 417 31.31 12.40 1.00
N TYR A 418 32.45 11.72 0.98
CA TYR A 418 32.49 10.31 0.57
C TYR A 418 31.72 9.39 1.51
N ASP A 419 31.71 9.71 2.78
CA ASP A 419 31.00 9.04 3.88
C ASP A 419 29.54 9.51 4.03
N GLU A 420 29.18 10.61 3.37
CA GLU A 420 27.83 11.19 3.38
C GLU A 420 26.99 10.77 2.14
N GLY A 421 27.51 9.85 1.32
CA GLY A 421 26.84 9.38 0.09
C GLY A 421 27.56 9.74 -1.21
N GLY A 422 28.72 10.44 -1.15
CA GLY A 422 29.56 10.68 -2.34
C GLY A 422 30.16 9.41 -2.93
N ILE A 423 30.13 8.29 -2.20
CA ILE A 423 30.40 6.94 -2.70
C ILE A 423 29.29 6.01 -2.21
N THR A 424 28.69 5.24 -3.11
CA THR A 424 27.89 4.07 -2.78
C THR A 424 28.79 2.84 -2.73
N PHE A 425 28.79 2.12 -1.63
CA PHE A 425 29.51 0.85 -1.46
C PHE A 425 28.58 -0.29 -1.80
N ILE A 426 28.91 -1.08 -2.84
CA ILE A 426 28.07 -2.15 -3.37
C ILE A 426 28.70 -3.49 -3.01
N VAL A 427 27.89 -4.38 -2.46
CA VAL A 427 28.29 -5.74 -2.03
C VAL A 427 27.77 -6.76 -3.04
N PRO A 428 28.63 -7.34 -3.89
CA PRO A 428 28.19 -8.30 -4.92
C PRO A 428 27.44 -9.51 -4.33
N ARG A 429 27.86 -10.02 -3.18
CA ARG A 429 27.19 -11.12 -2.46
C ARG A 429 25.72 -10.80 -2.14
N ARG A 430 25.41 -9.55 -1.83
CA ARG A 430 24.05 -9.07 -1.49
C ARG A 430 23.22 -8.74 -2.73
N ASN A 431 23.36 -9.52 -3.80
CA ASN A 431 22.74 -9.22 -5.10
C ASN A 431 23.05 -7.80 -5.59
N HIS A 432 24.29 -7.33 -5.37
CA HIS A 432 24.72 -5.96 -5.63
C HIS A 432 24.00 -4.88 -4.80
N GLY A 433 23.44 -5.25 -3.66
CA GLY A 433 22.86 -4.30 -2.71
C GLY A 433 23.93 -3.43 -2.03
N PRO A 434 23.53 -2.29 -1.47
CA PRO A 434 24.43 -1.34 -0.84
C PRO A 434 24.81 -1.71 0.59
N ILE A 435 25.88 -1.06 1.06
CA ILE A 435 26.09 -0.83 2.48
C ILE A 435 25.22 0.35 2.91
N LEU A 436 24.41 0.14 3.94
CA LEU A 436 23.48 1.15 4.48
C LEU A 436 24.13 1.99 5.60
N GLU A 437 24.89 1.33 6.51
CA GLU A 437 25.51 1.95 7.67
C GLU A 437 26.86 1.29 7.96
N LEU A 438 27.78 2.06 8.55
CA LEU A 438 29.13 1.64 8.93
C LEU A 438 29.38 1.92 10.41
N MET A 439 29.90 0.93 11.14
CA MET A 439 30.33 1.12 12.52
C MET A 439 31.55 0.23 12.85
N GLY A 440 32.70 0.86 12.98
CA GLY A 440 33.96 0.14 13.27
C GLY A 440 34.37 -0.79 12.12
N ASP A 441 34.41 -2.08 12.40
CA ASP A 441 34.70 -3.17 11.46
C ASP A 441 33.45 -3.95 11.02
N SER A 442 32.29 -3.33 11.16
CA SER A 442 30.98 -3.89 10.83
C SER A 442 30.18 -2.95 9.92
N ALA A 443 29.32 -3.51 9.09
CA ALA A 443 28.44 -2.77 8.20
C ALA A 443 27.04 -3.40 8.17
N LEU A 444 26.00 -2.57 8.04
CA LEU A 444 24.68 -3.02 7.61
C LEU A 444 24.65 -3.07 6.08
N THR A 445 24.32 -4.22 5.53
CA THR A 445 24.12 -4.42 4.10
C THR A 445 22.72 -4.93 3.84
N VAL A 446 22.20 -4.69 2.65
CA VAL A 446 20.86 -5.14 2.28
C VAL A 446 20.91 -5.99 1.02
N GLN A 447 20.15 -7.09 1.03
CA GLN A 447 19.94 -7.97 -0.10
C GLN A 447 18.46 -7.92 -0.50
N TYR A 448 18.19 -7.76 -1.79
CA TYR A 448 16.84 -7.60 -2.31
C TYR A 448 16.73 -8.18 -3.72
N THR A 449 15.65 -8.88 -4.03
CA THR A 449 15.45 -9.50 -5.35
C THR A 449 15.41 -8.50 -6.50
N GLY A 450 15.01 -7.25 -6.23
CA GLY A 450 14.88 -6.20 -7.24
C GLY A 450 16.17 -5.52 -7.71
N TRP A 451 17.36 -5.82 -7.14
CA TRP A 451 18.63 -5.23 -7.56
C TRP A 451 19.13 -5.71 -8.94
N GLY A 452 18.73 -6.90 -9.36
CA GLY A 452 19.07 -7.48 -10.65
C GLY A 452 18.18 -6.98 -11.81
N PRO A 453 18.45 -7.48 -13.04
CA PRO A 453 17.55 -7.30 -14.16
C PRO A 453 16.27 -8.11 -13.90
N THR A 454 15.09 -7.45 -13.97
CA THR A 454 13.77 -8.07 -13.83
C THR A 454 12.84 -7.55 -14.92
N PHE A 455 11.75 -8.28 -15.24
CA PHE A 455 11.03 -8.14 -16.51
C PHE A 455 9.52 -7.89 -16.35
N GLU A 456 9.08 -7.22 -15.26
CA GLU A 456 7.67 -6.95 -14.95
C GLU A 456 6.93 -6.23 -16.10
N LEU A 457 7.59 -5.28 -16.75
CA LEU A 457 7.00 -4.61 -17.92
C LEU A 457 6.77 -5.57 -19.09
N SER A 458 7.60 -6.61 -19.24
CA SER A 458 7.42 -7.67 -20.22
C SER A 458 6.21 -8.55 -19.88
N SER A 459 5.95 -8.83 -18.59
CA SER A 459 4.74 -9.52 -18.14
C SER A 459 3.48 -8.77 -18.57
N PHE A 460 3.37 -7.48 -18.27
CA PHE A 460 2.22 -6.65 -18.66
C PHE A 460 2.06 -6.55 -20.18
N ARG A 461 3.18 -6.42 -20.94
CA ARG A 461 3.16 -6.45 -22.41
C ARG A 461 2.64 -7.78 -22.95
N SER A 462 2.97 -8.89 -22.28
CA SER A 462 2.47 -10.23 -22.63
C SER A 462 0.98 -10.37 -22.31
N TRP A 463 0.53 -9.90 -21.15
CA TRP A 463 -0.88 -9.95 -20.75
C TRP A 463 -1.78 -9.12 -21.65
N ALA A 464 -1.31 -8.00 -22.21
CA ALA A 464 -2.05 -7.25 -23.23
C ALA A 464 -2.36 -8.10 -24.49
N ARG A 465 -1.65 -9.23 -24.68
CA ARG A 465 -1.80 -10.19 -25.78
C ARG A 465 -2.46 -11.50 -25.36
N ALA A 466 -2.65 -11.70 -24.05
CA ALA A 466 -3.20 -12.94 -23.52
C ALA A 466 -4.67 -13.12 -23.91
N ARG A 467 -5.02 -14.33 -24.29
CA ARG A 467 -6.37 -14.72 -24.71
C ARG A 467 -7.04 -15.70 -23.76
N ASN A 468 -6.25 -16.32 -22.89
CA ASN A 468 -6.68 -17.35 -21.97
C ASN A 468 -5.74 -17.40 -20.74
N MET A 469 -6.02 -18.30 -19.83
CA MET A 469 -5.25 -18.48 -18.59
C MET A 469 -3.81 -18.96 -18.84
N ASP A 470 -3.58 -19.82 -19.82
CA ASP A 470 -2.24 -20.34 -20.12
C ASP A 470 -1.31 -19.20 -20.58
N ASP A 471 -1.81 -18.32 -21.47
CA ASP A 471 -1.07 -17.13 -21.90
C ASP A 471 -0.77 -16.19 -20.73
N PHE A 472 -1.71 -16.04 -19.78
CA PHE A 472 -1.52 -15.24 -18.57
C PHE A 472 -0.42 -15.83 -17.67
N ILE A 473 -0.45 -17.15 -17.44
CA ILE A 473 0.55 -17.85 -16.62
C ILE A 473 1.95 -17.79 -17.27
N GLU A 474 2.02 -17.86 -18.61
CA GLU A 474 3.27 -17.68 -19.33
C GLU A 474 3.85 -16.27 -19.05
N GLY A 475 3.02 -15.22 -19.18
CA GLY A 475 3.44 -13.85 -18.86
C GLY A 475 3.81 -13.66 -17.37
N LEU A 476 3.14 -14.36 -16.46
CA LEU A 476 3.44 -14.31 -15.03
C LEU A 476 4.86 -14.84 -14.72
N SER A 477 5.43 -15.67 -15.59
CA SER A 477 6.78 -16.22 -15.39
C SER A 477 7.88 -15.16 -15.45
N ASP A 478 7.65 -14.05 -16.11
CA ASP A 478 8.58 -12.91 -16.20
C ASP A 478 8.39 -11.91 -15.04
N PHE A 479 7.38 -12.10 -14.16
CA PHE A 479 7.10 -11.23 -13.04
C PHE A 479 7.96 -11.61 -11.82
N ALA A 480 9.14 -11.00 -11.71
CA ALA A 480 10.15 -11.38 -10.74
C ALA A 480 10.03 -10.63 -9.39
N PHE A 481 9.79 -9.30 -9.40
CA PHE A 481 9.67 -8.55 -8.18
C PHE A 481 8.49 -7.58 -8.22
N GLY A 482 8.11 -7.02 -7.07
CA GLY A 482 6.90 -6.22 -6.95
C GLY A 482 5.82 -6.94 -6.15
N SER A 483 6.01 -8.22 -5.86
CA SER A 483 5.22 -9.04 -4.91
C SER A 483 3.72 -8.75 -4.94
N GLN A 484 3.00 -9.35 -5.89
CA GLN A 484 1.57 -9.08 -6.12
C GLN A 484 0.71 -10.33 -5.98
N ASN A 485 -0.52 -10.13 -5.48
CA ASN A 485 -1.64 -11.06 -5.61
C ASN A 485 -2.42 -10.69 -6.86
N PHE A 486 -2.35 -11.48 -7.91
CA PHE A 486 -3.09 -11.24 -9.15
C PHE A 486 -4.45 -11.94 -9.12
N LEU A 487 -5.51 -11.16 -9.40
CA LEU A 487 -6.81 -11.67 -9.77
C LEU A 487 -6.88 -11.76 -11.30
N TYR A 488 -7.35 -12.91 -11.79
CA TYR A 488 -7.61 -13.20 -13.18
C TYR A 488 -9.07 -13.59 -13.38
N ALA A 489 -9.70 -13.14 -14.47
CA ALA A 489 -10.98 -13.65 -14.93
C ALA A 489 -11.03 -13.62 -16.46
N ASP A 490 -11.77 -14.56 -17.08
CA ASP A 490 -11.86 -14.67 -18.54
C ASP A 490 -13.30 -14.88 -19.06
N VAL A 491 -13.44 -14.70 -20.36
CA VAL A 491 -14.73 -14.91 -21.09
C VAL A 491 -15.10 -16.38 -21.24
N GLU A 492 -14.21 -17.32 -20.91
CA GLU A 492 -14.48 -18.76 -20.87
C GLU A 492 -15.16 -19.18 -19.57
N GLY A 493 -15.23 -18.29 -18.59
CA GLY A 493 -15.93 -18.51 -17.32
C GLY A 493 -15.02 -18.76 -16.13
N ASN A 494 -13.69 -18.64 -16.29
CA ASN A 494 -12.74 -18.90 -15.22
C ASN A 494 -12.49 -17.66 -14.35
N ILE A 495 -12.27 -17.91 -13.06
CA ILE A 495 -11.69 -16.99 -12.09
C ILE A 495 -10.46 -17.63 -11.45
N ALA A 496 -9.38 -16.88 -11.26
CA ALA A 496 -8.18 -17.43 -10.65
C ALA A 496 -7.43 -16.40 -9.81
N TYR A 497 -6.68 -16.89 -8.86
CA TYR A 497 -5.72 -16.14 -8.04
C TYR A 497 -4.32 -16.72 -8.22
N PHE A 498 -3.33 -15.86 -8.45
CA PHE A 498 -1.92 -16.20 -8.53
C PHE A 498 -1.07 -15.20 -7.78
N VAL A 499 -0.06 -15.69 -7.04
CA VAL A 499 0.98 -14.81 -6.49
C VAL A 499 2.10 -14.67 -7.51
N GLY A 500 2.47 -13.41 -7.82
CA GLY A 500 3.65 -13.04 -8.59
C GLY A 500 4.77 -12.51 -7.71
N GLY A 501 6.01 -12.89 -8.00
CA GLY A 501 7.21 -12.47 -7.29
C GLY A 501 8.14 -13.65 -6.96
N GLU A 502 9.45 -13.37 -6.87
CA GLU A 502 10.48 -14.35 -6.54
C GLU A 502 10.73 -14.37 -5.03
N MET A 503 10.26 -15.42 -4.34
CA MET A 503 10.47 -15.63 -2.90
C MET A 503 11.72 -16.47 -2.64
N PRO A 504 12.83 -15.90 -2.08
CA PRO A 504 14.08 -16.64 -1.89
C PRO A 504 14.01 -17.62 -0.73
N LEU A 505 14.67 -18.77 -0.89
CA LEU A 505 14.87 -19.76 0.16
C LEU A 505 16.12 -19.44 0.97
N ARG A 506 15.97 -19.38 2.29
CA ARG A 506 17.05 -19.09 3.24
C ARG A 506 17.61 -20.39 3.80
N ALA A 507 18.94 -20.50 3.84
CA ALA A 507 19.64 -21.76 4.09
C ALA A 507 19.31 -22.38 5.46
N ASP A 508 19.28 -21.57 6.51
CA ASP A 508 18.89 -22.01 7.86
C ASP A 508 17.48 -22.58 7.91
N LEU A 509 16.52 -21.89 7.31
CA LEU A 509 15.12 -22.32 7.28
C LEU A 509 14.91 -23.59 6.46
N GLN A 510 15.78 -23.86 5.50
CA GLN A 510 15.68 -25.04 4.64
C GLN A 510 16.51 -26.23 5.16
N ASN A 511 17.67 -25.97 5.76
CA ASN A 511 18.59 -27.01 6.19
C ASN A 511 18.41 -27.41 7.65
N ASP A 512 18.22 -26.43 8.54
CA ASP A 512 18.18 -26.64 10.00
C ASP A 512 16.76 -26.57 10.56
N LEU A 513 15.80 -26.14 9.76
CA LEU A 513 14.36 -26.00 10.08
C LEU A 513 14.11 -25.05 11.27
N GLN A 514 14.95 -24.06 11.43
CA GLN A 514 14.84 -23.01 12.45
C GLN A 514 15.75 -21.83 12.09
N PRO A 515 15.47 -20.61 12.61
CA PRO A 515 16.37 -19.48 12.41
C PRO A 515 17.65 -19.66 13.22
N ASP A 516 18.79 -19.77 12.54
CA ASP A 516 20.09 -19.91 13.19
C ASP A 516 20.40 -18.72 14.10
N GLY A 517 20.99 -19.01 15.26
CA GLY A 517 21.32 -18.00 16.26
C GLY A 517 20.12 -17.20 16.78
N GLY A 518 18.89 -17.67 16.57
CA GLY A 518 17.67 -16.99 17.00
C GLY A 518 17.41 -15.68 16.29
N ARG A 519 17.86 -15.53 15.03
CA ARG A 519 17.66 -14.33 14.19
C ARG A 519 16.82 -14.67 12.95
N PRO A 520 15.48 -14.75 13.07
CA PRO A 520 14.60 -14.97 11.93
C PRO A 520 14.68 -13.82 10.90
N PRO A 521 14.14 -14.00 9.68
CA PRO A 521 14.30 -13.05 8.57
C PRO A 521 13.86 -11.60 8.85
N TRP A 522 12.91 -11.40 9.74
CA TRP A 522 12.43 -10.07 10.13
C TRP A 522 13.32 -9.33 11.14
N PHE A 523 14.54 -9.84 11.40
CA PHE A 523 15.61 -9.16 12.12
C PHE A 523 16.86 -9.05 11.26
N ILE A 524 17.82 -8.20 11.69
CA ILE A 524 19.12 -8.14 11.04
C ILE A 524 19.84 -9.49 11.22
N ARG A 525 20.25 -10.07 10.10
CA ARG A 525 20.86 -11.40 9.98
C ARG A 525 22.39 -11.33 10.12
N ASP A 526 23.05 -12.44 10.42
CA ASP A 526 24.51 -12.57 10.39
C ASP A 526 25.04 -12.68 8.96
N GLY A 527 25.93 -11.82 8.56
CA GLY A 527 26.58 -11.83 7.24
C GLY A 527 27.97 -12.45 7.23
N SER A 528 28.50 -12.83 8.41
CA SER A 528 29.86 -13.39 8.52
C SER A 528 30.01 -14.79 7.94
N GLY A 529 28.91 -15.53 7.75
CA GLY A 529 28.89 -16.95 7.44
C GLY A 529 28.98 -17.87 8.67
N THR A 530 29.10 -17.29 9.88
CA THR A 530 29.11 -18.09 11.12
C THR A 530 27.78 -18.77 11.39
N LEU A 531 26.69 -18.07 11.03
CA LEU A 531 25.33 -18.56 11.00
C LEU A 531 24.92 -18.79 9.55
N ASN A 532 24.02 -19.72 9.31
CA ASN A 532 23.66 -20.18 7.97
C ASN A 532 22.53 -19.32 7.36
N HIS A 533 22.69 -17.99 7.37
CA HIS A 533 21.63 -17.03 7.03
C HIS A 533 21.51 -16.68 5.53
N GLU A 534 22.43 -17.15 4.71
CA GLU A 534 22.47 -16.79 3.29
C GLU A 534 21.26 -17.31 2.51
N TRP A 535 20.90 -16.60 1.44
CA TRP A 535 20.00 -17.16 0.44
C TRP A 535 20.68 -18.29 -0.32
N LEU A 536 19.97 -19.40 -0.47
CA LEU A 536 20.46 -20.54 -1.24
C LEU A 536 20.63 -20.16 -2.71
N LEU A 537 21.72 -20.62 -3.32
CA LEU A 537 21.90 -20.47 -4.77
C LEU A 537 21.07 -21.53 -5.51
N ALA A 538 20.48 -21.17 -6.64
CA ALA A 538 19.76 -22.10 -7.48
C ALA A 538 20.74 -23.06 -8.18
N GLU A 539 20.51 -24.37 -8.08
CA GLU A 539 21.19 -25.35 -8.91
C GLU A 539 20.66 -25.30 -10.35
N GLU A 540 19.34 -25.22 -10.49
CA GLU A 540 18.61 -25.05 -11.76
C GLU A 540 17.58 -23.94 -11.57
N PRO A 541 17.70 -22.77 -12.26
CA PRO A 541 16.72 -21.70 -12.19
C PRO A 541 15.35 -22.13 -12.74
N GLN A 542 14.27 -21.58 -12.16
CA GLN A 542 12.91 -21.75 -12.69
C GLN A 542 12.76 -21.01 -14.03
N PRO A 543 11.83 -21.43 -14.92
CA PRO A 543 11.55 -20.67 -16.14
C PRO A 543 11.19 -19.22 -15.86
N GLY A 544 11.84 -18.27 -16.54
CA GLY A 544 11.63 -16.82 -16.36
C GLY A 544 12.28 -16.23 -15.11
N GLN A 545 12.93 -17.02 -14.27
CA GLN A 545 13.59 -16.56 -13.05
C GLN A 545 14.67 -15.52 -13.35
N ALA A 546 14.62 -14.39 -12.64
CA ALA A 546 15.56 -13.28 -12.80
C ALA A 546 16.74 -13.33 -11.81
N THR A 547 16.53 -13.82 -10.58
CA THR A 547 17.58 -13.88 -9.55
C THR A 547 18.36 -15.21 -9.60
N PRO A 548 19.61 -15.26 -9.12
CA PRO A 548 20.41 -16.50 -9.12
C PRO A 548 20.12 -17.41 -7.93
N TYR A 549 19.10 -17.14 -7.11
CA TYR A 549 18.83 -17.83 -5.86
C TYR A 549 17.79 -18.93 -6.03
N ALA A 550 17.84 -19.92 -5.15
CA ALA A 550 16.78 -20.90 -5.01
C ALA A 550 15.52 -20.21 -4.46
N LEU A 551 14.41 -20.47 -5.09
CA LEU A 551 13.12 -19.84 -4.78
C LEU A 551 12.13 -20.87 -4.26
N VAL A 552 11.10 -20.41 -3.54
CA VAL A 552 9.90 -21.22 -3.34
C VAL A 552 9.39 -21.63 -4.73
N PRO A 553 9.20 -22.95 -4.99
CA PRO A 553 8.68 -23.42 -6.27
C PRO A 553 7.35 -22.76 -6.61
N ARG A 554 7.12 -22.49 -7.90
CA ARG A 554 5.89 -21.82 -8.34
C ARG A 554 4.62 -22.58 -7.93
N GLU A 555 4.67 -23.90 -7.96
CA GLU A 555 3.58 -24.78 -7.51
C GLU A 555 3.32 -24.74 -6.00
N GLU A 556 4.27 -24.24 -5.21
CA GLU A 556 4.12 -23.99 -3.77
C GLU A 556 3.72 -22.55 -3.45
N MET A 557 3.70 -21.66 -4.44
CA MET A 557 3.21 -20.29 -4.23
C MET A 557 1.68 -20.26 -4.13
N PRO A 558 1.08 -19.36 -3.34
CA PRO A 558 -0.38 -19.26 -3.22
C PRO A 558 -1.05 -19.07 -4.58
N GLN A 559 -1.91 -20.02 -4.95
CA GLN A 559 -2.67 -20.00 -6.19
C GLN A 559 -3.92 -20.87 -6.12
N VAL A 560 -4.98 -20.50 -6.80
CA VAL A 560 -6.19 -21.30 -6.93
C VAL A 560 -6.97 -20.89 -8.19
N VAL A 561 -7.56 -21.90 -8.84
CA VAL A 561 -8.39 -21.74 -10.05
C VAL A 561 -9.78 -22.32 -9.79
N ASN A 562 -10.81 -21.54 -10.10
CA ASN A 562 -12.22 -21.96 -10.02
C ASN A 562 -12.56 -22.64 -8.67
N PRO A 563 -12.39 -21.95 -7.53
CA PRO A 563 -12.58 -22.56 -6.21
C PRO A 563 -14.02 -23.05 -6.03
N SER A 564 -14.18 -24.18 -5.36
CA SER A 564 -15.49 -24.83 -5.13
C SER A 564 -16.44 -24.02 -4.26
N TRP A 565 -15.95 -23.02 -3.54
CA TRP A 565 -16.78 -22.08 -2.74
C TRP A 565 -17.31 -20.90 -3.55
N GLY A 566 -16.99 -20.81 -4.85
CA GLY A 566 -17.66 -19.94 -5.82
C GLY A 566 -17.19 -18.48 -5.90
N TYR A 567 -16.22 -18.06 -5.11
CA TYR A 567 -15.66 -16.71 -5.15
C TYR A 567 -14.18 -16.68 -4.76
N LEU A 568 -13.52 -15.58 -5.05
CA LEU A 568 -12.16 -15.24 -4.61
C LEU A 568 -12.17 -13.85 -3.99
N ALA A 569 -11.36 -13.64 -2.96
CA ALA A 569 -11.17 -12.32 -2.34
C ALA A 569 -9.76 -12.17 -1.77
N ASN A 570 -9.23 -10.95 -1.83
CA ASN A 570 -8.00 -10.57 -1.16
C ASN A 570 -8.02 -9.08 -0.81
N ALA A 571 -7.53 -8.75 0.38
CA ALA A 571 -7.41 -7.40 0.90
C ALA A 571 -6.04 -7.19 1.56
N ASN A 572 -4.97 -7.70 0.95
CA ASN A 572 -3.59 -7.74 1.46
C ASN A 572 -3.44 -8.59 2.73
N ASN A 573 -4.36 -9.51 2.96
CA ASN A 573 -4.35 -10.46 4.06
C ASN A 573 -3.35 -11.59 3.81
N ASP A 574 -3.04 -12.37 4.86
CA ASP A 574 -2.34 -13.64 4.71
C ASP A 574 -3.13 -14.53 3.75
N PRO A 575 -2.56 -14.89 2.59
CA PRO A 575 -3.34 -15.58 1.57
C PRO A 575 -3.72 -17.01 1.95
N VAL A 576 -2.92 -17.67 2.79
CA VAL A 576 -3.01 -19.11 3.05
C VAL A 576 -2.98 -19.48 4.54
N GLY A 577 -2.69 -18.53 5.43
CA GLY A 577 -2.77 -18.72 6.87
C GLY A 577 -1.43 -19.05 7.55
N THR A 578 -0.29 -18.63 6.98
CA THR A 578 1.04 -18.85 7.56
C THR A 578 1.26 -18.17 8.92
N THR A 579 0.44 -17.16 9.26
CA THR A 579 0.58 -16.36 10.47
C THR A 579 -0.51 -16.61 11.51
N LEU A 580 -1.51 -17.45 11.22
CA LEU A 580 -2.71 -17.58 12.06
C LEU A 580 -2.45 -18.11 13.47
N ASP A 581 -1.43 -18.93 13.65
CA ASP A 581 -0.99 -19.44 14.95
C ASP A 581 -0.01 -18.51 15.70
N GLY A 582 0.33 -17.36 15.10
CA GLY A 582 1.29 -16.41 15.65
C GLY A 582 2.76 -16.78 15.40
N ASN A 583 3.02 -17.87 14.67
CA ASN A 583 4.38 -18.32 14.34
C ASN A 583 4.53 -18.56 12.82
N PRO A 584 5.02 -17.59 12.06
CA PRO A 584 5.15 -17.70 10.61
C PRO A 584 6.19 -18.75 10.15
N LEU A 585 6.87 -19.43 11.08
CA LEU A 585 7.85 -20.49 10.82
C LEU A 585 7.36 -21.88 11.27
N SER A 586 6.07 -22.03 11.57
CA SER A 586 5.50 -23.28 12.08
C SER A 586 5.23 -24.32 10.98
N GLN A 587 5.03 -23.89 9.73
CA GLN A 587 4.67 -24.78 8.63
C GLN A 587 5.90 -25.29 7.90
N LEU A 588 5.85 -26.55 7.42
CA LEU A 588 6.91 -27.15 6.60
C LEU A 588 6.45 -27.29 5.15
N ARG A 589 7.36 -27.05 4.22
CA ARG A 589 7.15 -27.28 2.79
C ARG A 589 6.81 -28.75 2.50
N PRO A 590 6.18 -29.06 1.37
CA PRO A 590 5.85 -30.44 0.98
C PRO A 590 7.03 -31.39 1.14
N GLY A 591 6.78 -32.55 1.78
CA GLY A 591 7.83 -33.55 2.05
C GLY A 591 8.74 -33.18 3.22
N GLY A 592 8.49 -32.11 3.98
CA GLY A 592 9.33 -31.68 5.10
C GLY A 592 10.68 -31.07 4.70
N ASN A 593 10.78 -30.56 3.47
CA ASN A 593 12.01 -30.03 2.86
C ASN A 593 12.35 -28.59 3.22
N GLY A 594 12.04 -28.15 4.41
CA GLY A 594 12.29 -26.80 4.90
C GLY A 594 11.03 -26.12 5.42
N ILE A 595 11.21 -24.98 6.04
CA ILE A 595 10.12 -24.13 6.53
C ILE A 595 9.44 -23.45 5.34
N TYR A 596 8.10 -23.44 5.34
CA TYR A 596 7.27 -22.66 4.44
C TYR A 596 7.06 -21.25 5.03
N TYR A 597 7.82 -20.29 4.54
CA TYR A 597 7.82 -18.94 5.03
C TYR A 597 7.52 -17.95 3.91
N LEU A 598 6.57 -17.07 4.10
CA LEU A 598 6.21 -16.00 3.16
C LEU A 598 6.45 -14.61 3.75
N ASN A 599 5.88 -14.30 4.92
CA ASN A 599 6.07 -13.06 5.66
C ASN A 599 5.47 -13.17 7.07
N THR A 600 5.69 -12.14 7.87
CA THR A 600 5.20 -12.02 9.26
C THR A 600 4.00 -11.08 9.41
N ASN A 601 3.78 -10.13 8.49
CA ASN A 601 2.85 -9.03 8.70
C ASN A 601 1.92 -8.82 7.50
N TYR A 602 0.63 -9.05 7.72
CA TYR A 602 -0.44 -8.89 6.75
C TYR A 602 -1.52 -7.95 7.26
N SER A 603 -2.32 -7.37 6.34
CA SER A 603 -3.57 -6.69 6.67
C SER A 603 -4.65 -7.74 6.96
N ASP A 604 -5.60 -7.44 7.87
CA ASP A 604 -6.58 -8.45 8.30
C ASP A 604 -8.04 -7.93 8.34
N LEU A 605 -8.27 -6.69 8.79
CA LEU A 605 -9.62 -6.19 9.08
C LEU A 605 -10.49 -6.06 7.82
N ARG A 606 -9.93 -5.56 6.72
CA ARG A 606 -10.68 -5.40 5.45
C ARG A 606 -11.12 -6.74 4.89
N MET A 607 -10.23 -7.75 4.92
CA MET A 607 -10.56 -9.10 4.45
C MET A 607 -11.70 -9.72 5.25
N ALA A 608 -11.74 -9.52 6.57
CA ALA A 608 -12.83 -10.02 7.40
C ALA A 608 -14.20 -9.49 6.96
N ARG A 609 -14.28 -8.20 6.62
CA ARG A 609 -15.52 -7.62 6.09
C ARG A 609 -15.84 -8.12 4.69
N VAL A 610 -14.85 -8.13 3.79
CA VAL A 610 -15.01 -8.57 2.39
C VAL A 610 -15.50 -10.01 2.35
N ASP A 611 -14.84 -10.92 3.05
CA ASP A 611 -15.19 -12.34 3.05
C ASP A 611 -16.60 -12.62 3.59
N ARG A 612 -17.01 -11.96 4.71
CA ARG A 612 -18.37 -12.09 5.24
C ARG A 612 -19.42 -11.66 4.22
N VAL A 613 -19.23 -10.51 3.59
CA VAL A 613 -20.17 -10.00 2.59
C VAL A 613 -20.22 -10.92 1.37
N MET A 614 -19.05 -11.40 0.92
CA MET A 614 -18.98 -12.34 -0.22
C MET A 614 -19.65 -13.67 0.10
N GLN A 615 -19.49 -14.22 1.29
CA GLN A 615 -20.19 -15.44 1.72
C GLN A 615 -21.72 -15.26 1.67
N ASP A 616 -22.21 -14.14 2.19
CA ASP A 616 -23.66 -13.85 2.21
C ASP A 616 -24.22 -13.66 0.78
N LEU A 617 -23.49 -12.93 -0.07
CA LEU A 617 -23.87 -12.69 -1.47
C LEU A 617 -23.93 -13.99 -2.28
N VAL A 618 -22.89 -14.82 -2.19
CA VAL A 618 -22.81 -16.12 -2.89
C VAL A 618 -23.86 -17.08 -2.37
N ALA A 619 -24.11 -17.12 -1.06
CA ALA A 619 -25.18 -17.94 -0.47
C ALA A 619 -26.59 -17.50 -0.91
N ALA A 620 -26.81 -16.20 -1.09
CA ALA A 620 -28.06 -15.67 -1.60
C ALA A 620 -28.24 -15.95 -3.11
N GLY A 621 -27.12 -16.04 -3.86
CA GLY A 621 -27.11 -16.17 -5.31
C GLY A 621 -27.54 -14.89 -6.04
N ASN A 622 -27.40 -14.89 -7.37
CA ASN A 622 -27.72 -13.75 -8.23
C ASN A 622 -26.92 -12.48 -7.91
N VAL A 623 -25.64 -12.63 -7.57
CA VAL A 623 -24.74 -11.50 -7.33
C VAL A 623 -24.67 -10.61 -8.59
N SER A 624 -24.82 -9.31 -8.38
CA SER A 624 -24.86 -8.32 -9.45
C SER A 624 -23.63 -7.39 -9.46
N VAL A 625 -23.42 -6.67 -10.54
CA VAL A 625 -22.42 -5.59 -10.61
C VAL A 625 -22.67 -4.53 -9.52
N ALA A 626 -23.94 -4.26 -9.19
CA ALA A 626 -24.28 -3.30 -8.13
C ALA A 626 -23.79 -3.77 -6.74
N ASP A 627 -23.88 -5.08 -6.45
CA ASP A 627 -23.34 -5.65 -5.21
C ASP A 627 -21.83 -5.54 -5.13
N MET A 628 -21.13 -5.77 -6.26
CA MET A 628 -19.68 -5.61 -6.36
C MET A 628 -19.26 -4.16 -6.06
N LYS A 629 -19.97 -3.16 -6.63
CA LYS A 629 -19.74 -1.75 -6.37
C LYS A 629 -20.09 -1.36 -4.93
N ALA A 630 -21.17 -1.90 -4.38
CA ALA A 630 -21.59 -1.63 -3.01
C ALA A 630 -20.54 -2.12 -2.00
N LEU A 631 -19.86 -3.24 -2.29
CA LEU A 631 -18.77 -3.73 -1.46
C LEU A 631 -17.53 -2.84 -1.57
N GLN A 632 -17.16 -2.32 -2.76
CA GLN A 632 -16.08 -1.32 -2.90
C GLN A 632 -16.40 0.01 -2.17
N ALA A 633 -17.67 0.30 -1.94
CA ALA A 633 -18.14 1.49 -1.22
C ALA A 633 -18.40 1.25 0.27
N ASN A 634 -18.13 0.04 0.78
CA ASN A 634 -18.43 -0.31 2.17
C ASN A 634 -17.54 0.45 3.13
N ASN A 635 -18.17 1.28 3.97
CA ASN A 635 -17.52 2.14 4.95
C ASN A 635 -17.85 1.73 6.40
N GLN A 636 -18.30 0.51 6.64
CA GLN A 636 -18.52 -0.01 7.98
C GLN A 636 -17.19 -0.38 8.63
N LEU A 637 -16.99 0.05 9.86
CA LEU A 637 -15.79 -0.21 10.65
C LEU A 637 -15.83 -1.60 11.28
N PHE A 638 -15.04 -2.51 10.76
CA PHE A 638 -14.93 -3.86 11.30
C PHE A 638 -14.27 -3.88 12.70
N ASP A 639 -13.31 -2.99 12.94
CA ASP A 639 -12.70 -2.82 14.26
C ASP A 639 -13.72 -2.41 15.33
N ALA A 640 -14.73 -1.61 14.96
CA ALA A 640 -15.83 -1.25 15.85
C ALA A 640 -16.72 -2.47 16.20
N GLU A 641 -16.98 -3.35 15.24
CA GLU A 641 -17.71 -4.60 15.51
C GLU A 641 -16.98 -5.49 16.52
N LEU A 642 -15.63 -5.43 16.54
CA LEU A 642 -14.82 -6.19 17.48
C LEU A 642 -14.72 -5.51 18.86
N LEU A 643 -14.60 -4.19 18.91
CA LEU A 643 -14.28 -3.46 20.14
C LEU A 643 -15.52 -2.95 20.90
N VAL A 644 -16.59 -2.50 20.21
CA VAL A 644 -17.80 -1.97 20.85
C VAL A 644 -18.47 -2.98 21.82
N PRO A 645 -18.54 -4.29 21.51
CA PRO A 645 -19.07 -5.26 22.45
C PRO A 645 -18.35 -5.29 23.82
N HIS A 646 -17.04 -5.09 23.85
CA HIS A 646 -16.28 -5.02 25.10
C HIS A 646 -16.61 -3.76 25.90
N LEU A 647 -16.82 -2.63 25.22
CA LEU A 647 -17.21 -1.37 25.85
C LEU A 647 -18.64 -1.43 26.40
N LEU A 648 -19.58 -2.04 25.64
CA LEU A 648 -20.96 -2.27 26.09
C LEU A 648 -21.00 -3.18 27.33
N GLN A 649 -20.20 -4.27 27.32
CA GLN A 649 -20.10 -5.17 28.49
C GLN A 649 -19.54 -4.44 29.72
N ALA A 650 -18.54 -3.61 29.57
CA ALA A 650 -17.98 -2.79 30.65
C ALA A 650 -19.03 -1.84 31.24
N PHE A 651 -19.85 -1.26 30.38
CA PHE A 651 -20.97 -0.40 30.84
C PHE A 651 -22.06 -1.17 31.54
N GLU A 652 -22.45 -2.37 31.07
CA GLU A 652 -23.39 -3.24 31.74
C GLU A 652 -22.89 -3.65 33.13
N ASN A 653 -21.60 -4.06 33.24
CA ASN A 653 -20.99 -4.42 34.54
C ASN A 653 -20.97 -3.22 35.50
N ALA A 654 -20.83 -2.00 35.00
CA ALA A 654 -20.84 -0.76 35.79
C ALA A 654 -22.22 -0.40 36.36
N LEU A 655 -23.30 -0.94 35.78
CA LEU A 655 -24.69 -0.73 36.22
C LEU A 655 -25.19 -1.78 37.19
N GLU A 656 -24.41 -2.83 37.50
CA GLU A 656 -24.81 -3.82 38.50
C GLU A 656 -24.87 -3.22 39.90
N ASP A 657 -25.76 -3.78 40.74
CA ASP A 657 -26.00 -3.26 42.09
C ASP A 657 -24.76 -3.32 43.01
N ASP A 658 -23.83 -4.24 42.76
CA ASP A 658 -22.57 -4.46 43.48
C ASP A 658 -21.32 -3.97 42.72
N ALA A 659 -21.52 -3.22 41.64
CA ALA A 659 -20.42 -2.64 40.88
C ALA A 659 -19.51 -1.79 41.77
N TRP A 660 -18.18 -1.85 41.48
CA TRP A 660 -17.23 -1.02 42.18
C TRP A 660 -17.59 0.48 42.05
N PRO A 661 -17.60 1.25 43.18
CA PRO A 661 -18.06 2.66 43.14
C PRO A 661 -17.28 3.54 42.12
N GLY A 662 -16.03 3.25 41.91
CA GLY A 662 -15.22 3.97 40.88
C GLY A 662 -15.74 3.72 39.48
N LEU A 663 -16.05 2.48 39.15
CA LEU A 663 -16.63 2.07 37.86
C LEU A 663 -18.08 2.59 37.69
N ALA A 664 -18.92 2.43 38.72
CA ALA A 664 -20.30 2.91 38.70
C ALA A 664 -20.40 4.43 38.53
N ALA A 665 -19.41 5.21 39.05
CA ALA A 665 -19.37 6.65 38.88
C ALA A 665 -19.18 7.07 37.41
N LEU A 666 -18.37 6.34 36.63
CA LEU A 666 -18.21 6.56 35.19
C LEU A 666 -19.51 6.32 34.43
N ALA A 667 -20.19 5.21 34.69
CA ALA A 667 -21.48 4.92 34.08
C ALA A 667 -22.61 5.88 34.53
N GLY A 668 -22.42 6.57 35.66
CA GLY A 668 -23.30 7.62 36.16
C GLY A 668 -23.19 8.96 35.42
N ASP A 669 -22.14 9.20 34.62
CA ASP A 669 -22.01 10.43 33.80
C ASP A 669 -23.06 10.43 32.67
N PRO A 670 -23.94 11.45 32.60
CA PRO A 670 -24.97 11.52 31.56
C PRO A 670 -24.40 11.51 30.13
N ARG A 671 -23.21 12.08 29.89
CA ARG A 671 -22.57 12.10 28.58
C ARG A 671 -22.10 10.67 28.19
N VAL A 672 -21.57 9.91 29.15
CA VAL A 672 -21.21 8.50 28.94
C VAL A 672 -22.46 7.67 28.63
N GLN A 673 -23.57 7.86 29.38
CA GLN A 673 -24.84 7.17 29.12
C GLN A 673 -25.38 7.45 27.72
N GLU A 674 -25.32 8.72 27.28
CA GLU A 674 -25.75 9.12 25.93
C GLU A 674 -24.86 8.48 24.87
N ALA A 675 -23.54 8.54 25.02
CA ALA A 675 -22.58 7.93 24.09
C ALA A 675 -22.79 6.42 23.99
N MET A 676 -22.99 5.72 25.11
CA MET A 676 -23.26 4.28 25.12
C MET A 676 -24.56 3.93 24.39
N GLY A 677 -25.60 4.74 24.54
CA GLY A 677 -26.87 4.56 23.80
C GLY A 677 -26.65 4.71 22.29
N ARG A 678 -25.87 5.71 21.86
CA ARG A 678 -25.55 5.93 20.45
C ARG A 678 -24.72 4.79 19.85
N LEU A 679 -23.73 4.27 20.58
CA LEU A 679 -22.89 3.14 20.14
C LEU A 679 -23.66 1.83 20.08
N ALA A 680 -24.63 1.62 20.96
CA ALA A 680 -25.50 0.44 20.96
C ALA A 680 -26.46 0.40 19.76
N ASP A 681 -26.91 1.57 19.28
CA ASP A 681 -27.81 1.70 18.13
C ASP A 681 -27.09 1.83 16.78
N TRP A 682 -25.75 1.89 16.76
CA TRP A 682 -24.94 2.14 15.59
C TRP A 682 -24.74 0.90 14.70
N ASP A 683 -24.87 1.05 13.39
CA ASP A 683 -24.64 0.00 12.40
C ASP A 683 -23.18 -0.07 11.91
N PHE A 684 -22.29 0.62 12.59
CA PHE A 684 -20.84 0.74 12.31
C PHE A 684 -20.50 1.48 11.00
N SER A 685 -21.46 2.03 10.27
CA SER A 685 -21.19 2.86 9.10
C SER A 685 -20.69 4.26 9.50
N THR A 686 -19.91 4.87 8.60
CA THR A 686 -19.24 6.16 8.85
C THR A 686 -19.61 7.23 7.80
N PRO A 687 -20.90 7.58 7.66
CA PRO A 687 -21.31 8.65 6.77
C PRO A 687 -20.78 10.00 7.27
N THR A 688 -20.62 10.96 6.36
CA THR A 688 -20.15 12.31 6.70
C THR A 688 -21.06 13.04 7.68
N GLY A 689 -22.37 12.86 7.57
CA GLY A 689 -23.39 13.52 8.42
C GLY A 689 -23.49 15.04 8.25
N ILE A 690 -22.86 15.61 7.22
CA ILE A 690 -22.90 17.06 6.94
C ILE A 690 -23.47 17.35 5.55
N ALA A 691 -24.07 18.51 5.39
CA ALA A 691 -24.47 19.01 4.07
C ALA A 691 -23.21 19.26 3.21
N GLY A 692 -23.24 18.81 1.95
CA GLY A 692 -22.10 18.95 1.06
C GLY A 692 -20.96 17.92 1.28
N GLY A 693 -21.12 16.98 2.22
CA GLY A 693 -20.23 15.82 2.34
C GLY A 693 -20.47 14.79 1.24
N PHE A 694 -19.45 14.04 0.92
CA PHE A 694 -19.48 13.01 -0.12
C PHE A 694 -19.62 11.62 0.52
N ASP A 695 -20.80 11.06 0.39
CA ASP A 695 -21.14 9.70 0.82
C ASP A 695 -21.40 8.81 -0.41
N PRO A 696 -21.18 7.48 -0.34
CA PRO A 696 -21.47 6.56 -1.43
C PRO A 696 -22.91 6.71 -1.95
N GLY A 697 -23.06 6.82 -3.29
CA GLY A 697 -24.36 7.03 -3.95
C GLY A 697 -24.97 8.42 -3.74
N GLY A 698 -24.22 9.37 -3.16
CA GLY A 698 -24.64 10.75 -2.99
C GLY A 698 -24.60 11.58 -4.29
N ASP A 699 -24.90 12.88 -4.18
CA ASP A 699 -24.82 13.80 -5.33
C ASP A 699 -23.36 14.14 -5.65
N PRO A 700 -22.83 13.81 -6.85
CA PRO A 700 -21.47 14.17 -7.26
C PRO A 700 -21.22 15.69 -7.25
N ALA A 701 -22.27 16.51 -7.36
CA ALA A 701 -22.15 17.96 -7.25
C ALA A 701 -21.91 18.47 -5.82
N GLY A 702 -21.99 17.58 -4.80
CA GLY A 702 -21.82 17.94 -3.40
C GLY A 702 -23.03 18.65 -2.79
N ASN A 703 -24.24 18.41 -3.28
CA ASN A 703 -25.47 19.02 -2.75
C ASN A 703 -26.27 18.07 -1.86
N SER A 704 -25.69 16.94 -1.45
CA SER A 704 -26.34 15.96 -0.60
C SER A 704 -26.71 16.57 0.77
N THR A 705 -27.88 16.18 1.28
CA THR A 705 -28.30 16.47 2.65
C THR A 705 -28.42 15.16 3.41
N PRO A 706 -27.72 14.97 4.54
CA PRO A 706 -27.74 13.71 5.26
C PRO A 706 -29.12 13.42 5.85
N SER A 707 -29.53 12.17 5.84
CA SER A 707 -30.71 11.69 6.57
C SER A 707 -30.44 11.68 8.07
N SER A 708 -31.52 11.55 8.88
CA SER A 708 -31.37 11.44 10.34
C SER A 708 -30.56 10.22 10.77
N VAL A 709 -30.61 9.11 10.03
CA VAL A 709 -29.82 7.90 10.28
C VAL A 709 -28.34 8.19 10.00
N GLN A 710 -28.02 8.81 8.87
CA GLN A 710 -26.63 9.20 8.57
C GLN A 710 -26.07 10.19 9.60
N VAL A 711 -26.89 11.12 10.10
CA VAL A 711 -26.46 12.02 11.19
C VAL A 711 -26.17 11.22 12.46
N ALA A 712 -27.05 10.29 12.86
CA ALA A 712 -26.85 9.47 14.06
C ALA A 712 -25.59 8.60 13.97
N ASN A 713 -25.38 7.93 12.83
CA ASN A 713 -24.19 7.11 12.58
C ASN A 713 -22.91 7.95 12.54
N SER A 714 -22.96 9.16 11.97
CA SER A 714 -21.85 10.11 11.96
C SER A 714 -21.43 10.53 13.37
N ILE A 715 -22.38 10.75 14.27
CA ILE A 715 -22.10 11.04 15.69
C ILE A 715 -21.42 9.83 16.36
N ALA A 716 -21.99 8.64 16.20
CA ALA A 716 -21.45 7.40 16.78
C ALA A 716 -20.03 7.11 16.27
N ALA A 717 -19.79 7.24 14.95
CA ALA A 717 -18.49 7.10 14.33
C ALA A 717 -17.45 8.07 14.91
N THR A 718 -17.84 9.34 15.14
CA THR A 718 -16.97 10.36 15.76
C THR A 718 -16.58 9.95 17.18
N VAL A 719 -17.56 9.62 18.03
CA VAL A 719 -17.34 9.24 19.44
C VAL A 719 -16.46 7.98 19.51
N TYR A 720 -16.80 6.94 18.73
CA TYR A 720 -16.03 5.70 18.69
C TYR A 720 -14.58 5.91 18.25
N SER A 721 -14.37 6.66 17.17
CA SER A 721 -13.01 6.82 16.61
C SER A 721 -12.08 7.56 17.57
N VAL A 722 -12.58 8.55 18.31
CA VAL A 722 -11.79 9.23 19.34
C VAL A 722 -11.60 8.32 20.56
N TRP A 723 -12.65 7.58 20.98
CA TRP A 723 -12.53 6.59 22.05
C TRP A 723 -11.46 5.53 21.76
N ARG A 724 -11.39 4.99 20.54
CA ARG A 724 -10.37 4.01 20.16
C ARG A 724 -8.96 4.57 20.37
N GLY A 725 -8.72 5.81 19.94
CA GLY A 725 -7.43 6.49 20.15
C GLY A 725 -7.09 6.66 21.63
N GLU A 726 -8.08 7.08 22.46
CA GLU A 726 -7.89 7.20 23.92
C GLU A 726 -7.66 5.85 24.59
N ALA A 727 -8.40 4.80 24.17
CA ALA A 727 -8.23 3.47 24.74
C ALA A 727 -6.83 2.88 24.44
N ILE A 728 -6.31 3.05 23.23
CA ILE A 728 -4.93 2.65 22.88
C ILE A 728 -3.93 3.45 23.74
N ALA A 729 -4.12 4.76 23.85
CA ALA A 729 -3.23 5.63 24.65
C ALA A 729 -3.22 5.27 26.12
N ASN A 730 -4.40 4.97 26.70
CA ASN A 730 -4.55 4.64 28.13
C ASN A 730 -4.19 3.18 28.46
N THR A 731 -3.95 2.34 27.47
CA THR A 731 -3.55 0.93 27.65
C THR A 731 -2.12 0.70 27.15
N ILE A 732 -1.96 0.51 25.83
CA ILE A 732 -0.68 0.13 25.21
C ILE A 732 0.37 1.22 25.44
N ASP A 733 0.07 2.48 25.05
CA ASP A 733 1.04 3.54 25.09
C ASP A 733 1.39 3.93 26.55
N ALA A 734 0.40 4.04 27.44
CA ALA A 734 0.62 4.35 28.84
C ALA A 734 1.45 3.27 29.58
N THR A 735 1.20 1.98 29.27
CA THR A 735 1.97 0.88 29.87
C THR A 735 3.42 0.91 29.45
N LEU A 736 3.69 1.11 28.15
CA LEU A 736 5.04 1.16 27.61
C LEU A 736 5.78 2.41 28.11
N THR A 737 5.13 3.57 28.12
CA THR A 737 5.68 4.81 28.67
C THR A 737 6.04 4.68 30.16
N ALA A 738 5.19 4.01 30.95
CA ALA A 738 5.43 3.81 32.39
C ALA A 738 6.69 2.97 32.69
N VAL A 739 7.15 2.17 31.73
CA VAL A 739 8.40 1.38 31.86
C VAL A 739 9.59 2.00 31.12
N GLY A 740 9.44 3.21 30.53
CA GLY A 740 10.52 3.94 29.84
C GLY A 740 10.71 3.52 28.38
N LEU A 741 9.64 3.16 27.67
CA LEU A 741 9.61 2.76 26.26
C LEU A 741 8.83 3.75 25.38
N GLU A 742 8.70 5.03 25.78
CA GLU A 742 7.99 6.07 25.06
C GLU A 742 8.54 6.32 23.63
N ASP A 743 9.84 6.13 23.42
CA ASP A 743 10.50 6.32 22.12
C ASP A 743 10.41 5.09 21.20
N GLU A 744 9.92 3.95 21.71
CA GLU A 744 9.81 2.69 20.96
C GLU A 744 8.37 2.14 20.97
N LEU A 745 7.39 3.01 20.92
CA LEU A 745 5.98 2.61 20.79
C LEU A 745 5.76 1.85 19.46
N PRO A 746 4.91 0.82 19.44
CA PRO A 746 4.58 0.11 18.22
C PRO A 746 3.82 1.01 17.23
N GLY A 747 3.88 0.72 15.93
CA GLY A 747 3.07 1.40 14.93
C GLY A 747 1.55 1.30 15.26
N ALA A 748 0.75 2.24 14.76
CA ALA A 748 -0.65 2.39 15.16
C ALA A 748 -1.51 1.12 14.94
N LYS A 749 -1.31 0.38 13.85
CA LYS A 749 -1.99 -0.90 13.59
C LYS A 749 -1.59 -1.99 14.57
N VAL A 750 -0.30 -2.09 14.89
CA VAL A 750 0.20 -3.05 15.89
C VAL A 750 -0.34 -2.72 17.27
N ALA A 751 -0.42 -1.43 17.64
CA ALA A 751 -1.01 -1.00 18.91
C ALA A 751 -2.51 -1.35 18.99
N TRP A 752 -3.28 -1.12 17.91
CA TRP A 752 -4.67 -1.53 17.82
C TRP A 752 -4.81 -3.04 18.00
N ARG A 753 -4.01 -3.82 17.26
CA ARG A 753 -4.02 -5.29 17.33
C ARG A 753 -3.66 -5.79 18.73
N ALA A 754 -2.64 -5.20 19.35
CA ALA A 754 -2.24 -5.50 20.72
C ALA A 754 -3.38 -5.19 21.70
N PHE A 755 -4.02 -4.02 21.60
CA PHE A 755 -5.17 -3.64 22.43
C PHE A 755 -6.32 -4.64 22.29
N TYR A 756 -6.71 -4.96 21.06
CA TYR A 756 -7.75 -5.97 20.81
C TYR A 756 -7.37 -7.35 21.34
N ASN A 757 -6.13 -7.80 21.18
CA ASN A 757 -5.65 -9.08 21.70
C ASN A 757 -5.67 -9.11 23.23
N GLN A 758 -5.31 -8.03 23.91
CA GLN A 758 -5.42 -7.95 25.39
C GLN A 758 -6.87 -8.06 25.86
N LEU A 759 -7.84 -7.50 25.14
CA LEU A 759 -9.27 -7.66 25.45
C LEU A 759 -9.75 -9.08 25.17
N ARG A 760 -9.44 -9.62 24.00
CA ARG A 760 -9.86 -10.98 23.59
C ARG A 760 -9.31 -12.07 24.51
N LEU A 761 -8.05 -11.92 24.94
CA LEU A 761 -7.37 -12.90 25.81
C LEU A 761 -7.65 -12.67 27.30
N PHE A 762 -8.27 -11.55 27.64
CA PHE A 762 -8.53 -11.18 29.04
C PHE A 762 -9.15 -12.28 29.91
N PRO A 763 -10.16 -13.06 29.45
CA PRO A 763 -10.74 -14.13 30.26
C PRO A 763 -9.73 -15.22 30.68
N MET A 764 -8.64 -15.39 29.93
CA MET A 764 -7.58 -16.38 30.22
C MET A 764 -6.43 -15.77 31.01
N THR A 765 -6.06 -14.53 30.69
CA THR A 765 -4.88 -13.86 31.26
C THR A 765 -5.20 -13.05 32.51
N MET A 766 -6.46 -12.69 32.73
CA MET A 766 -6.90 -11.75 33.77
C MET A 766 -6.08 -10.45 33.74
N GLY A 767 -5.73 -9.99 32.52
CA GLY A 767 -4.99 -8.74 32.27
C GLY A 767 -3.49 -8.81 32.48
N GLN A 768 -2.91 -9.95 32.86
CA GLN A 768 -1.49 -10.15 32.92
C GLN A 768 -0.98 -10.69 31.57
N ALA A 769 -0.17 -9.89 30.87
CA ALA A 769 0.37 -10.24 29.59
C ALA A 769 1.58 -11.19 29.70
N ALA A 770 2.04 -11.75 28.56
CA ALA A 770 3.14 -12.70 28.52
C ALA A 770 4.48 -12.10 28.99
N SER A 771 4.70 -10.81 28.73
CA SER A 771 5.86 -10.05 29.24
C SER A 771 5.87 -9.89 30.75
N GLY A 772 4.74 -10.13 31.43
CA GLY A 772 4.53 -9.80 32.83
C GLY A 772 3.99 -8.39 33.07
N LEU A 773 3.82 -7.58 32.02
CA LEU A 773 3.19 -6.26 32.11
C LEU A 773 1.67 -6.38 32.27
N THR A 774 1.04 -5.32 32.81
CA THR A 774 -0.41 -5.20 32.94
C THR A 774 -0.89 -3.98 32.19
N TYR A 775 -1.75 -4.19 31.19
CA TYR A 775 -2.27 -3.13 30.31
C TYR A 775 -3.51 -2.41 30.84
N PHE A 776 -4.24 -3.01 31.80
CA PHE A 776 -5.39 -2.40 32.47
C PHE A 776 -5.03 -2.08 33.92
N ASN A 777 -4.21 -1.05 34.10
CA ASN A 777 -3.64 -0.72 35.42
C ASN A 777 -4.49 0.32 36.13
N VAL A 778 -5.34 -0.13 37.07
CA VAL A 778 -6.13 0.70 38.00
C VAL A 778 -5.85 0.17 39.41
N PRO A 779 -4.88 0.74 40.14
CA PRO A 779 -4.42 0.19 41.41
C PRO A 779 -5.53 0.10 42.50
N GLU A 780 -6.54 0.95 42.43
CA GLU A 780 -7.65 1.00 43.38
C GLU A 780 -8.77 0.01 43.05
N ALA A 781 -8.79 -0.61 41.85
CA ALA A 781 -9.80 -1.57 41.47
C ALA A 781 -9.72 -2.84 42.32
N PRO A 782 -10.87 -3.43 42.71
CA PRO A 782 -10.89 -4.60 43.58
C PRO A 782 -10.39 -5.89 42.89
N ASP A 783 -10.48 -5.94 41.59
CA ASP A 783 -10.15 -7.10 40.74
C ASP A 783 -9.76 -6.64 39.32
N PRO A 784 -9.16 -7.54 38.51
CA PRO A 784 -8.72 -7.20 37.14
C PRO A 784 -9.88 -6.84 36.19
N GLU A 785 -11.06 -7.41 36.35
CA GLU A 785 -12.22 -7.13 35.52
C GLU A 785 -12.72 -5.70 35.73
N SER A 786 -12.88 -5.30 36.99
CA SER A 786 -13.19 -3.91 37.37
C SER A 786 -12.12 -2.93 36.86
N ALA A 787 -10.86 -3.32 36.86
CA ALA A 787 -9.77 -2.51 36.33
C ALA A 787 -9.90 -2.33 34.81
N ARG A 788 -10.10 -3.41 34.05
CA ARG A 788 -10.32 -3.37 32.59
C ARG A 788 -11.50 -2.46 32.23
N ASP A 789 -12.65 -2.71 32.85
CA ASP A 789 -13.89 -1.98 32.57
C ASP A 789 -13.76 -0.50 32.91
N THR A 790 -13.04 -0.19 34.00
CA THR A 790 -12.72 1.21 34.36
C THR A 790 -11.86 1.87 33.30
N VAL A 791 -10.83 1.23 32.78
CA VAL A 791 -9.99 1.81 31.69
C VAL A 791 -10.81 2.06 30.45
N LEU A 792 -11.71 1.15 30.05
CA LEU A 792 -12.55 1.30 28.86
C LEU A 792 -13.51 2.49 29.01
N LEU A 793 -14.23 2.60 30.14
CA LEU A 793 -15.19 3.69 30.38
C LEU A 793 -14.49 5.02 30.65
N ALA A 794 -13.38 5.02 31.36
CA ALA A 794 -12.58 6.23 31.56
C ALA A 794 -12.01 6.77 30.24
N SER A 795 -11.63 5.88 29.32
CA SER A 795 -11.22 6.27 27.98
C SER A 795 -12.37 6.86 27.16
N LEU A 796 -13.63 6.40 27.39
CA LEU A 796 -14.79 7.02 26.76
C LEU A 796 -15.06 8.41 27.33
N GLN A 797 -14.98 8.58 28.64
CA GLN A 797 -15.10 9.89 29.27
C GLN A 797 -14.00 10.84 28.77
N ALA A 798 -12.74 10.37 28.70
CA ALA A 798 -11.62 11.16 28.17
C ALA A 798 -11.84 11.55 26.70
N ALA A 799 -12.42 10.66 25.88
CA ALA A 799 -12.76 10.97 24.48
C ALA A 799 -13.83 12.07 24.39
N LEU A 800 -14.84 12.04 25.24
CA LEU A 800 -15.87 13.08 25.31
C LEU A 800 -15.31 14.42 25.81
N ASP A 801 -14.42 14.39 26.80
CA ASP A 801 -13.72 15.60 27.30
C ASP A 801 -12.81 16.19 26.20
N ARG A 802 -12.12 15.34 25.44
CA ARG A 802 -11.25 15.78 24.33
C ARG A 802 -12.05 16.35 23.17
N LEU A 803 -13.18 15.76 22.79
CA LEU A 803 -14.10 16.29 21.76
C LEU A 803 -14.63 17.69 22.09
N ALA A 804 -14.72 18.02 23.39
CA ALA A 804 -15.13 19.34 23.89
C ALA A 804 -13.92 20.27 24.18
N SER A 805 -12.67 19.86 23.85
CA SER A 805 -11.46 20.63 24.10
C SER A 805 -10.98 21.41 22.88
N ASP A 806 -9.87 22.13 23.08
CA ASP A 806 -9.19 22.88 22.00
C ASP A 806 -8.68 21.96 20.86
N ASP A 807 -8.47 20.65 21.11
CA ASP A 807 -8.04 19.67 20.11
C ASP A 807 -9.06 19.47 18.98
N PHE A 808 -10.33 19.87 19.19
CA PHE A 808 -11.43 19.80 18.24
C PHE A 808 -12.18 21.14 18.08
N ALA A 809 -11.53 22.24 18.41
CA ALA A 809 -12.18 23.57 18.42
C ALA A 809 -12.69 23.98 17.04
N ALA A 810 -11.90 23.77 15.96
CA ALA A 810 -12.32 24.10 14.61
C ALA A 810 -13.46 23.19 14.12
N ALA A 811 -13.52 21.96 14.62
CA ALA A 811 -14.56 21.00 14.26
C ALA A 811 -15.87 21.26 15.02
N PHE A 812 -15.81 21.51 16.35
CA PHE A 812 -17.01 21.45 17.22
C PHE A 812 -17.17 22.63 18.18
N ASP A 813 -16.29 23.66 18.10
CA ASP A 813 -16.38 24.92 18.87
C ASP A 813 -16.46 24.67 20.40
N GLY A 814 -15.79 23.63 20.90
CA GLY A 814 -15.79 23.26 22.30
C GLY A 814 -17.15 22.75 22.84
N SER A 815 -18.00 22.24 21.97
CA SER A 815 -19.34 21.74 22.35
C SER A 815 -19.26 20.44 23.13
N GLU A 816 -19.92 20.38 24.30
CA GLU A 816 -20.19 19.15 25.03
C GLU A 816 -21.43 18.38 24.52
N ASN A 817 -22.22 19.02 23.63
CA ASN A 817 -23.42 18.43 23.06
C ASN A 817 -23.06 17.47 21.92
N GLN A 818 -23.27 16.18 22.11
CA GLN A 818 -22.96 15.14 21.12
C GLN A 818 -23.73 15.32 19.80
N ASP A 819 -24.88 16.01 19.81
CA ASP A 819 -25.63 16.33 18.59
C ASP A 819 -24.87 17.27 17.64
N ASP A 820 -23.80 17.90 18.07
CA ASP A 820 -22.96 18.79 17.23
C ASP A 820 -21.83 18.02 16.54
N TYR A 821 -21.51 16.80 16.96
CA TYR A 821 -20.42 16.01 16.39
C TYR A 821 -20.78 15.46 15.03
N ARG A 822 -19.86 15.61 14.07
CA ARG A 822 -20.04 15.17 12.68
C ARG A 822 -18.76 14.60 12.13
N TRP A 823 -18.83 13.34 11.68
CA TRP A 823 -17.68 12.62 11.11
C TRP A 823 -17.05 13.38 9.94
N GLY A 824 -17.83 13.92 9.02
CA GLY A 824 -17.34 14.66 7.87
C GLY A 824 -16.58 15.96 8.20
N ARG A 825 -16.57 16.43 9.45
CA ARG A 825 -15.67 17.51 9.87
C ARG A 825 -14.26 17.01 10.20
N LEU A 826 -14.14 15.74 10.56
CA LEU A 826 -12.88 15.09 10.91
C LEU A 826 -12.30 14.31 9.73
N HIS A 827 -13.13 13.46 9.11
CA HIS A 827 -12.71 12.56 8.05
C HIS A 827 -12.73 13.27 6.70
N ARG A 828 -11.53 13.66 6.26
CA ARG A 828 -11.31 14.53 5.10
C ARG A 828 -10.11 14.08 4.27
N VAL A 829 -10.10 14.43 2.98
CA VAL A 829 -8.99 14.16 2.07
C VAL A 829 -8.53 15.43 1.37
N VAL A 830 -7.21 15.58 1.26
CA VAL A 830 -6.56 16.55 0.38
C VAL A 830 -5.78 15.76 -0.66
N PHE A 831 -6.01 16.06 -1.92
CA PHE A 831 -5.20 15.52 -3.01
C PHE A 831 -4.03 16.46 -3.25
N ASN A 832 -2.88 16.10 -2.71
CA ASN A 832 -1.69 16.94 -2.82
C ASN A 832 -1.01 16.78 -4.17
N HIS A 833 -0.61 17.90 -4.74
CA HIS A 833 0.28 17.93 -5.90
C HIS A 833 1.74 17.77 -5.43
N PRO A 834 2.68 17.25 -6.26
CA PRO A 834 4.09 17.16 -5.87
C PRO A 834 4.73 18.49 -5.43
N LEU A 835 4.17 19.64 -5.83
CA LEU A 835 4.60 20.96 -5.35
C LEU A 835 3.90 21.38 -4.04
N ASP A 836 2.93 20.63 -3.58
CA ASP A 836 2.13 20.87 -2.37
C ASP A 836 1.75 22.34 -2.14
N THR A 837 1.20 22.97 -3.16
CA THR A 837 0.83 24.38 -3.10
C THR A 837 -0.42 24.68 -3.93
N ALA A 838 -1.19 25.69 -3.49
CA ALA A 838 -2.25 26.26 -4.31
C ALA A 838 -1.64 26.97 -5.55
N PRO A 839 -2.23 26.84 -6.74
CA PRO A 839 -3.55 26.30 -7.03
C PRO A 839 -3.58 24.82 -7.45
N PHE A 840 -2.50 24.07 -7.24
CA PHE A 840 -2.33 22.71 -7.76
C PHE A 840 -3.12 21.67 -6.95
N ASN A 841 -3.16 21.78 -5.61
CA ASN A 841 -3.88 20.82 -4.74
C ASN A 841 -5.40 20.86 -4.96
N ALA A 842 -6.08 19.76 -4.70
CA ALA A 842 -7.54 19.71 -4.65
C ALA A 842 -8.01 19.35 -3.22
N PRO A 843 -8.65 20.30 -2.46
CA PRO A 843 -8.93 21.68 -2.83
C PRO A 843 -7.67 22.56 -2.95
N PRO A 844 -7.68 23.71 -3.72
CA PRO A 844 -8.87 24.31 -4.35
C PRO A 844 -9.09 23.94 -5.83
N ALA A 845 -8.19 23.15 -6.43
CA ALA A 845 -8.34 22.79 -7.84
C ALA A 845 -9.67 22.05 -8.11
N GLY A 846 -10.18 22.19 -9.35
CA GLY A 846 -11.42 21.55 -9.78
C GLY A 846 -12.70 22.10 -9.15
N GLY A 847 -12.61 23.26 -8.48
CA GLY A 847 -13.74 23.90 -7.83
C GLY A 847 -14.21 23.18 -6.55
N PHE A 848 -13.30 22.47 -5.88
CA PHE A 848 -13.50 21.94 -4.54
C PHE A 848 -13.19 23.01 -3.48
N SER A 849 -13.83 22.89 -2.32
CA SER A 849 -13.58 23.73 -1.17
C SER A 849 -13.22 22.89 0.05
N ASN A 850 -12.43 23.46 0.94
CA ASN A 850 -12.26 22.92 2.28
C ASN A 850 -13.59 22.89 3.04
N VAL A 851 -13.68 22.02 4.05
CA VAL A 851 -14.83 21.99 4.98
C VAL A 851 -15.00 23.34 5.66
N SER A 852 -13.90 23.96 6.09
CA SER A 852 -13.84 25.36 6.54
C SER A 852 -12.44 25.93 6.29
N ASP A 853 -12.22 27.21 6.60
CA ASP A 853 -10.89 27.82 6.50
C ASP A 853 -9.85 27.16 7.43
N GLU A 854 -10.30 26.54 8.52
CA GLU A 854 -9.46 25.89 9.53
C GLU A 854 -9.39 24.37 9.32
N LEU A 855 -10.36 23.79 8.60
CA LEU A 855 -10.46 22.37 8.33
C LEU A 855 -10.20 22.08 6.84
N ALA A 856 -8.94 21.92 6.50
CA ALA A 856 -8.53 21.62 5.13
C ALA A 856 -9.06 20.25 4.67
N GLY A 857 -9.44 20.17 3.39
CA GLY A 857 -9.82 18.93 2.74
C GLY A 857 -11.30 18.79 2.41
N ILE A 858 -11.62 17.76 1.66
CA ILE A 858 -12.96 17.39 1.20
C ILE A 858 -13.53 16.35 2.15
N ALA A 859 -14.70 16.60 2.73
CA ALA A 859 -15.39 15.65 3.60
C ALA A 859 -15.86 14.42 2.83
N ARG A 860 -15.48 13.22 3.28
CA ARG A 860 -15.87 11.94 2.67
C ARG A 860 -16.13 10.88 3.74
N ALA A 861 -17.09 10.00 3.45
CA ALA A 861 -17.32 8.79 4.25
C ALA A 861 -16.10 7.87 4.27
N GLY A 862 -16.01 6.98 5.26
CA GLY A 862 -14.90 6.02 5.43
C GLY A 862 -14.26 6.11 6.80
N GLY A 863 -13.16 5.39 7.02
CA GLY A 863 -12.46 5.36 8.29
C GLY A 863 -11.42 4.27 8.40
N PHE A 864 -10.94 4.02 9.62
CA PHE A 864 -9.84 3.08 9.87
C PHE A 864 -10.14 1.68 9.33
N GLU A 865 -9.29 1.20 8.43
CA GLU A 865 -9.37 -0.14 7.81
C GLU A 865 -10.74 -0.48 7.19
N ALA A 866 -11.52 0.54 6.77
CA ALA A 866 -12.73 0.31 5.99
C ALA A 866 -12.41 -0.23 4.60
N VAL A 867 -13.32 -1.01 4.00
CA VAL A 867 -13.13 -1.62 2.67
C VAL A 867 -12.96 -0.55 1.59
N ASP A 868 -13.64 0.59 1.71
CA ASP A 868 -13.53 1.71 0.75
C ASP A 868 -12.17 2.44 0.80
N ALA A 869 -11.28 2.00 1.69
CA ALA A 869 -9.88 2.39 1.82
C ALA A 869 -9.60 3.87 2.03
N SER A 870 -10.27 4.47 2.99
CA SER A 870 -10.05 5.84 3.43
C SER A 870 -9.45 5.88 4.84
N THR A 871 -8.41 5.07 5.08
CA THR A 871 -7.89 4.82 6.42
C THR A 871 -7.11 6.01 7.00
N HIS A 872 -7.16 6.13 8.31
CA HIS A 872 -6.37 7.06 9.13
C HIS A 872 -5.71 6.31 10.28
N SER A 873 -4.89 6.97 11.10
CA SER A 873 -4.23 6.33 12.24
C SER A 873 -5.25 5.79 13.27
N ALA A 874 -5.02 4.58 13.77
CA ALA A 874 -5.80 4.04 14.90
C ALA A 874 -5.69 4.89 16.18
N ARG A 875 -4.58 5.67 16.31
CA ARG A 875 -4.33 6.58 17.44
C ARG A 875 -4.89 7.99 17.23
N ALA A 876 -5.64 8.25 16.16
CA ALA A 876 -6.17 9.59 15.87
C ALA A 876 -6.98 10.14 17.06
N ARG A 877 -6.65 11.37 17.52
CA ARG A 877 -7.22 12.01 18.71
C ARG A 877 -7.33 13.53 18.63
N ASP A 878 -7.12 14.12 17.46
CA ASP A 878 -7.34 15.55 17.19
C ASP A 878 -8.02 15.75 15.84
N GLU A 879 -8.55 16.94 15.58
CA GLU A 879 -9.40 17.22 14.42
C GLU A 879 -8.71 17.02 13.04
N ASN A 880 -7.37 16.96 12.99
CA ASN A 880 -6.61 16.78 11.75
C ASN A 880 -6.03 15.37 11.61
N SER A 881 -5.94 14.59 12.68
CA SER A 881 -5.39 13.23 12.67
C SER A 881 -6.31 12.18 12.04
N PHE A 882 -7.56 12.55 11.71
CA PHE A 882 -8.51 11.72 10.98
C PHE A 882 -8.51 11.97 9.47
N THR A 883 -7.64 12.83 8.96
CA THR A 883 -7.44 13.00 7.53
C THR A 883 -6.78 11.76 6.94
N PHE A 884 -7.07 11.47 5.67
CA PHE A 884 -6.46 10.34 4.97
C PHE A 884 -5.78 10.81 3.68
N GLY A 885 -4.69 10.15 3.33
CA GLY A 885 -3.87 10.45 2.15
C GLY A 885 -3.65 9.24 1.23
N SER A 886 -4.19 8.08 1.58
CA SER A 886 -4.19 6.87 0.77
C SER A 886 -5.61 6.37 0.54
N GLY A 887 -5.84 5.67 -0.57
CA GLY A 887 -7.16 5.15 -0.89
C GLY A 887 -7.23 4.55 -2.30
N ALA A 888 -8.44 4.25 -2.77
CA ALA A 888 -8.66 3.64 -4.07
C ALA A 888 -8.15 4.52 -5.21
N ALA A 889 -6.93 4.25 -5.68
CA ALA A 889 -6.32 4.94 -6.82
C ALA A 889 -7.00 4.61 -8.15
N ARG A 890 -7.78 3.53 -8.18
CA ARG A 890 -8.71 3.12 -9.21
C ARG A 890 -9.82 2.31 -8.56
N ARG A 891 -11.04 2.35 -9.08
CA ARG A 891 -12.06 1.32 -8.87
C ARG A 891 -12.46 0.76 -10.20
N ASN A 892 -12.56 -0.56 -10.29
CA ASN A 892 -12.98 -1.25 -11.52
C ASN A 892 -13.89 -2.42 -11.17
N VAL A 893 -14.94 -2.59 -11.96
CA VAL A 893 -15.81 -3.77 -11.95
C VAL A 893 -16.07 -4.23 -13.37
N ALA A 894 -16.12 -5.55 -13.59
CA ALA A 894 -16.35 -6.14 -14.92
C ALA A 894 -17.22 -7.40 -14.84
N THR A 895 -18.00 -7.63 -15.90
CA THR A 895 -18.67 -8.89 -16.20
C THR A 895 -17.96 -9.52 -17.39
N LEU A 896 -17.49 -10.76 -17.26
CA LEU A 896 -16.73 -11.48 -18.31
C LEU A 896 -17.70 -12.25 -19.22
N THR A 897 -18.31 -11.58 -20.20
CA THR A 897 -19.27 -12.21 -21.13
C THR A 897 -18.56 -12.87 -22.31
N PRO A 898 -19.16 -13.86 -22.97
CA PRO A 898 -18.60 -14.46 -24.21
C PRO A 898 -18.40 -13.47 -25.37
N GLY A 899 -19.02 -12.30 -25.31
CA GLY A 899 -18.85 -11.21 -26.29
C GLY A 899 -17.70 -10.27 -25.98
N GLY A 900 -16.99 -10.50 -24.88
CA GLY A 900 -15.95 -9.65 -24.29
C GLY A 900 -16.36 -9.12 -22.94
N PRO A 901 -15.41 -8.60 -22.13
CA PRO A 901 -15.72 -7.96 -20.87
C PRO A 901 -16.58 -6.70 -21.05
N VAL A 902 -17.54 -6.53 -20.16
CA VAL A 902 -18.29 -5.28 -19.97
C VAL A 902 -17.86 -4.70 -18.63
N ALA A 903 -17.14 -3.58 -18.65
CA ALA A 903 -16.47 -3.05 -17.49
C ALA A 903 -16.76 -1.57 -17.26
N GLU A 904 -16.58 -1.14 -16.00
CA GLU A 904 -16.67 0.24 -15.56
C GLU A 904 -15.49 0.55 -14.64
N GLU A 905 -14.98 1.78 -14.70
CA GLU A 905 -13.88 2.21 -13.85
C GLU A 905 -13.97 3.68 -13.46
N ILE A 906 -13.17 4.08 -12.45
CA ILE A 906 -13.01 5.46 -12.03
C ILE A 906 -11.63 5.66 -11.37
N ILE A 907 -11.03 6.86 -11.53
CA ILE A 907 -9.80 7.27 -10.84
C ILE A 907 -10.04 8.55 -10.02
N PRO A 908 -9.25 8.79 -8.94
CA PRO A 908 -9.45 9.92 -8.03
C PRO A 908 -8.86 11.24 -8.57
N GLY A 909 -9.29 11.70 -9.72
CA GLY A 909 -8.76 12.93 -10.31
C GLY A 909 -9.28 13.15 -11.73
N GLY A 910 -8.37 13.21 -12.67
CA GLY A 910 -8.67 13.28 -14.08
C GLY A 910 -7.47 12.82 -14.91
N ARG A 911 -7.63 12.78 -16.24
CA ARG A 911 -6.55 12.35 -17.11
C ARG A 911 -5.38 13.33 -17.16
N SER A 912 -5.65 14.63 -17.17
CA SER A 912 -4.64 15.67 -17.33
C SER A 912 -3.95 16.03 -16.00
N GLY A 913 -2.62 16.20 -16.02
CA GLY A 913 -1.86 16.78 -14.93
C GLY A 913 -1.72 18.31 -15.01
N PHE A 914 -2.27 18.93 -16.04
CA PHE A 914 -2.21 20.39 -16.20
C PHE A 914 -3.30 21.08 -15.39
N VAL A 915 -2.91 21.87 -14.39
CA VAL A 915 -3.85 22.68 -13.62
C VAL A 915 -4.59 23.66 -14.54
N GLY A 916 -5.91 23.72 -14.39
CA GLY A 916 -6.77 24.51 -15.26
C GLY A 916 -7.27 23.77 -16.53
N SER A 917 -6.77 22.58 -16.83
CA SER A 917 -7.41 21.69 -17.78
C SER A 917 -8.78 21.24 -17.25
N PRO A 918 -9.82 21.18 -18.10
CA PRO A 918 -11.08 20.56 -17.69
C PRO A 918 -10.92 19.10 -17.22
N ALA A 919 -9.92 18.40 -17.73
CA ALA A 919 -9.61 17.00 -17.39
C ALA A 919 -8.63 16.85 -16.21
N TYR A 920 -8.40 17.90 -15.40
CA TYR A 920 -7.54 17.82 -14.21
C TYR A 920 -8.22 17.06 -13.07
N THR A 921 -9.51 17.31 -12.82
CA THR A 921 -10.30 16.72 -11.72
C THR A 921 -11.68 16.21 -12.17
N ASN A 922 -11.91 16.01 -13.48
CA ASN A 922 -13.26 15.74 -14.00
C ASN A 922 -13.86 14.40 -13.54
N GLN A 923 -13.06 13.44 -13.14
CA GLN A 923 -13.53 12.16 -12.57
C GLN A 923 -13.67 12.19 -11.04
N LEU A 924 -13.01 13.14 -10.35
CA LEU A 924 -12.92 13.15 -8.90
C LEU A 924 -14.29 13.19 -8.20
N ARG A 925 -15.26 13.96 -8.73
CA ARG A 925 -16.60 14.04 -8.13
C ARG A 925 -17.36 12.71 -8.17
N LEU A 926 -17.21 11.95 -9.24
CA LEU A 926 -17.77 10.59 -9.36
C LEU A 926 -17.06 9.63 -8.39
N TRP A 927 -15.73 9.70 -8.34
CA TRP A 927 -14.93 8.90 -7.41
C TRP A 927 -15.32 9.12 -5.94
N LEU A 928 -15.58 10.37 -5.54
CA LEU A 928 -15.96 10.73 -4.17
C LEU A 928 -17.27 10.07 -3.70
N VAL A 929 -18.20 9.79 -4.61
CA VAL A 929 -19.49 9.14 -4.33
C VAL A 929 -19.56 7.68 -4.79
N ASN A 930 -18.42 7.07 -5.16
CA ASN A 930 -18.35 5.71 -5.68
C ASN A 930 -19.23 5.49 -6.94
N ASP A 931 -19.23 6.45 -7.86
CA ASP A 931 -19.81 6.33 -9.20
C ASP A 931 -18.71 6.07 -10.24
N TYR A 932 -19.05 5.48 -11.37
CA TYR A 932 -18.11 4.90 -12.33
C TYR A 932 -18.40 5.39 -13.76
N LEU A 933 -17.39 5.25 -14.62
CA LEU A 933 -17.49 5.47 -16.06
C LEU A 933 -17.38 4.14 -16.82
N PRO A 934 -18.10 3.95 -17.92
CA PRO A 934 -17.91 2.79 -18.77
C PRO A 934 -16.48 2.69 -19.30
N LEU A 935 -15.88 1.51 -19.26
CA LEU A 935 -14.59 1.22 -19.89
C LEU A 935 -14.78 0.93 -21.37
N THR A 936 -14.15 1.71 -22.22
CA THR A 936 -14.17 1.50 -23.67
C THR A 936 -13.20 0.39 -24.06
N ILE A 937 -13.69 -0.69 -24.68
CA ILE A 937 -12.88 -1.84 -25.11
C ILE A 937 -12.99 -2.00 -26.62
N GLY A 938 -11.93 -1.63 -27.33
CA GLY A 938 -11.86 -1.75 -28.78
C GLY A 938 -12.12 -0.47 -29.55
N GLU A 939 -11.76 -0.50 -30.84
CA GLU A 939 -11.80 0.69 -31.69
C GLU A 939 -13.22 1.09 -32.09
N ASP A 940 -14.11 0.12 -32.33
CA ASP A 940 -15.50 0.40 -32.75
C ASP A 940 -16.27 1.12 -31.64
N ASP A 941 -16.09 0.68 -30.38
CA ASP A 941 -16.67 1.33 -29.20
C ASP A 941 -16.10 2.74 -29.03
N ALA A 942 -14.77 2.90 -29.21
CA ALA A 942 -14.10 4.19 -29.10
C ALA A 942 -14.63 5.19 -30.15
N GLN A 943 -14.85 4.74 -31.38
CA GLN A 943 -15.47 5.57 -32.43
C GLN A 943 -16.89 6.02 -32.05
N GLY A 944 -17.63 5.12 -31.37
CA GLY A 944 -19.02 5.38 -30.97
C GLY A 944 -19.13 6.46 -29.87
N VAL A 945 -18.14 6.59 -28.99
CA VAL A 945 -18.14 7.52 -27.85
C VAL A 945 -17.21 8.74 -28.03
N ALA A 946 -16.44 8.82 -29.13
CA ALA A 946 -15.46 9.85 -29.36
C ALA A 946 -16.08 11.27 -29.38
N ALA A 947 -15.58 12.12 -28.54
CA ALA A 947 -15.83 13.59 -28.56
C ALA A 947 -14.82 14.31 -29.45
N GLN A 948 -13.60 13.77 -29.57
CA GLN A 948 -12.52 14.28 -30.42
C GLN A 948 -11.80 13.14 -31.12
N VAL A 949 -11.33 13.38 -32.35
CA VAL A 949 -10.49 12.44 -33.09
C VAL A 949 -9.24 13.16 -33.56
N THR A 950 -8.06 12.64 -33.22
CA THR A 950 -6.77 13.14 -33.68
C THR A 950 -6.08 12.06 -34.52
N THR A 951 -5.61 12.44 -35.72
CA THR A 951 -4.81 11.57 -36.60
C THR A 951 -3.35 11.98 -36.51
N PHE A 952 -2.52 11.09 -36.04
CA PHE A 952 -1.06 11.21 -36.14
C PHE A 952 -0.61 10.57 -37.45
N SER A 953 0.10 11.31 -38.28
CA SER A 953 0.52 10.88 -39.62
C SER A 953 2.03 10.95 -39.79
N PRO A 954 2.67 10.04 -40.56
CA PRO A 954 4.07 10.15 -40.93
C PRO A 954 4.39 11.51 -41.58
N GLN A 955 5.57 12.07 -41.30
CA GLN A 955 6.08 13.29 -41.96
C GLN A 955 6.59 12.95 -43.36
#